data_44beb40286490c5effe0565e3ea5ce93
#
_entry.id   44beb40286490c5effe0565e3ea5ce93
#
_cell.length_a   1.000
_cell.length_b   1.000
_cell.length_c   1.000
_cell.angle_alpha   90.00
_cell.angle_beta   90.00
_cell.angle_gamma   90.00
#
_symmetry.space_group_name_H-M   'P 1'
#
loop_
_entity.id
_entity.type
_entity.pdbx_description
1 polymer ?
#
loop_
_entity_poly.entity_id
_entity_poly.type
_entity_poly.pdbx_seq_one_letter_code
_entity_poly.pdbx_strand_id
1 'polypeptide(L)'
;MRFFLLAVIELTAFLLCRPVAATDDLVTIGPAPVWVNVQPTPTADFADAGQRSTRHRLISEQSYLSLDQDAHYSRYRVEFTTIAAVEEFGRITINFDATYQTVVFHSLSVERGGKTQDRLPTAKFDTVEIEQAQETRAYSRLMTVSYAMPDVRAGDVIDYSFSIVGKNPALKGALYQSFLFQYPIPVQRLYRQLVTPETIDLNFKTYAGAQAPERDRRDGQAYYSWALGPVADRTAEENTAYWYAQFPVITVSNVPDWRTAGAFFASTYDVPDTIPAELIEVARQIAEEQSSPSAQARAALGWVQQQFRYLSVYIGGEGGYVPRSLSEIVATRFGDCKDMTLLLLTILSQLDIDAVPVLVSSTLRGAIARFQPSIGLFDHIIVRIRSGERDIFVDPTAGEQLGTLETLAPAQFGKGLVVEQQSPGLVSLPQSPHRWQQISSTAFVTAPNDPKVSMTVALEFFGAAADSLNAYLQMRGAKELEESYLKEFQGYYAGLSSTEPMQLQIDREAAHISLSFNYTIDDAWEISDPATPGSTQTFETAPRYFSRYALLSIAKDRKTPRFITHPVRSKDILTYTVEPDWDVKDERFEGDFTSLRYLIDRSFKDGIITEVYEYETKANAVALDALPEVRDGLEIASDQLGFMLYRNIDVSEAADLFGPDADIQETALAIFAICYFCLAIAGILTGFFHAQRKIRKWGSEAQFYPIHPTWFILLSIATLTLFHYYWAFRTWLYLDRQKDADISPFWRTVFLVFFAGPLTRQVAETLPDETLQKRATSIGLGYLGIFLLFRIYDVALEIAEIEISLWIDFAISFVELGVLTLLLIVPVKAIWRANDPATLAVQRQNTVSVGKILAIVLGLMTFAIIIFEGLGWLD
;
A
#
# COMPACT_ATOMS: atom_id res chain seq x y z
N MET A 1 -42.82 -0.01 23.35
CA MET A 1 -43.47 -0.51 22.11
C MET A 1 -42.66 -0.26 20.82
N ARG A 2 -41.84 0.81 20.71
CA ARG A 2 -40.97 1.04 19.53
C ARG A 2 -39.69 0.13 19.51
N PHE A 3 -39.18 -0.26 20.64
CA PHE A 3 -38.01 -1.18 20.72
C PHE A 3 -38.37 -2.64 20.41
N PHE A 4 -39.60 -3.06 20.61
CA PHE A 4 -40.06 -4.41 20.30
C PHE A 4 -40.35 -4.61 18.81
N LEU A 5 -40.69 -3.55 18.09
CA LEU A 5 -40.94 -3.59 16.62
C LEU A 5 -39.64 -3.66 15.81
N LEU A 6 -38.54 -3.01 16.29
CA LEU A 6 -37.22 -3.08 15.66
C LEU A 6 -36.58 -4.48 15.82
N ALA A 7 -36.72 -5.09 16.98
CA ALA A 7 -36.20 -6.46 17.22
C ALA A 7 -36.94 -7.54 16.41
N VAL A 8 -38.22 -7.33 16.10
CA VAL A 8 -39.00 -8.26 15.26
C VAL A 8 -38.69 -8.06 13.77
N ILE A 9 -38.31 -6.86 13.33
CA ILE A 9 -37.91 -6.60 11.94
C ILE A 9 -36.50 -7.17 11.67
N GLU A 10 -35.57 -7.08 12.64
CA GLU A 10 -34.25 -7.70 12.51
C GLU A 10 -34.32 -9.24 12.56
N LEU A 11 -35.21 -9.80 13.37
CA LEU A 11 -35.40 -11.26 13.44
C LEU A 11 -36.10 -11.84 12.19
N THR A 12 -36.96 -11.05 11.53
CA THR A 12 -37.62 -11.46 10.27
C THR A 12 -36.71 -11.28 9.06
N ALA A 13 -35.77 -10.29 9.07
CA ALA A 13 -34.72 -10.17 8.06
C ALA A 13 -33.73 -11.36 8.13
N PHE A 14 -33.46 -11.89 9.31
CA PHE A 14 -32.60 -13.09 9.50
C PHE A 14 -33.27 -14.41 9.05
N LEU A 15 -34.60 -14.46 8.99
CA LEU A 15 -35.36 -15.65 8.56
C LEU A 15 -35.70 -15.65 7.05
N LEU A 16 -35.36 -14.56 6.33
CA LEU A 16 -35.52 -14.44 4.86
C LEU A 16 -34.18 -14.56 4.11
N CYS A 17 -33.07 -14.79 4.77
CA CYS A 17 -31.89 -15.33 4.13
C CYS A 17 -32.22 -16.77 3.70
N ARG A 18 -32.72 -16.91 2.47
CA ARG A 18 -32.74 -18.20 1.80
C ARG A 18 -31.32 -18.76 1.85
N PRO A 19 -31.11 -19.99 2.29
CA PRO A 19 -29.83 -20.63 2.05
C PRO A 19 -29.59 -20.58 0.56
N VAL A 20 -28.46 -20.00 0.15
CA VAL A 20 -27.96 -20.14 -1.22
C VAL A 20 -27.91 -21.65 -1.47
N ALA A 21 -28.68 -22.10 -2.41
CA ALA A 21 -28.77 -23.52 -2.75
C ALA A 21 -27.38 -24.01 -3.19
N ALA A 22 -26.96 -25.12 -2.60
CA ALA A 22 -25.97 -26.09 -3.06
C ALA A 22 -24.61 -25.51 -3.50
N THR A 23 -23.71 -25.29 -2.54
CA THR A 23 -22.27 -25.18 -2.78
C THR A 23 -21.62 -26.56 -3.02
N ASP A 24 -22.34 -27.64 -2.97
CA ASP A 24 -21.81 -29.00 -3.05
C ASP A 24 -21.27 -29.39 -4.45
N ASP A 25 -21.65 -28.67 -5.52
CA ASP A 25 -21.24 -29.01 -6.88
C ASP A 25 -19.97 -28.25 -7.36
N LEU A 26 -19.50 -27.22 -6.63
CA LEU A 26 -18.36 -26.40 -7.04
C LEU A 26 -17.02 -27.05 -6.74
N VAL A 27 -16.97 -27.93 -5.74
CA VAL A 27 -15.77 -28.67 -5.32
C VAL A 27 -16.10 -30.16 -5.26
N THR A 28 -15.38 -30.95 -6.04
CA THR A 28 -15.61 -32.40 -6.14
C THR A 28 -14.29 -33.16 -5.91
N ILE A 29 -14.40 -34.46 -5.67
CA ILE A 29 -13.27 -35.38 -5.57
C ILE A 29 -13.37 -36.39 -6.74
N GLY A 30 -12.27 -36.56 -7.48
CA GLY A 30 -12.25 -37.46 -8.63
C GLY A 30 -10.84 -37.85 -9.05
N PRO A 31 -10.68 -38.79 -9.96
CA PRO A 31 -9.39 -39.19 -10.50
C PRO A 31 -8.75 -38.04 -11.32
N ALA A 32 -7.41 -38.03 -11.39
CA ALA A 32 -6.71 -37.12 -12.29
C ALA A 32 -7.13 -37.37 -13.75
N PRO A 33 -7.26 -36.32 -14.59
CA PRO A 33 -7.60 -36.44 -15.99
C PRO A 33 -6.59 -37.32 -16.77
N VAL A 34 -7.07 -38.04 -17.78
CA VAL A 34 -6.27 -39.00 -18.56
C VAL A 34 -5.13 -38.34 -19.34
N TRP A 35 -5.23 -37.07 -19.66
CA TRP A 35 -4.20 -36.30 -20.36
C TRP A 35 -3.04 -35.85 -19.43
N VAL A 36 -3.20 -35.99 -18.12
CA VAL A 36 -2.19 -35.59 -17.11
C VAL A 36 -1.05 -36.59 -17.10
N ASN A 37 0.15 -36.09 -17.21
CA ASN A 37 1.36 -36.88 -17.00
C ASN A 37 1.77 -36.81 -15.51
N VAL A 38 1.42 -37.85 -14.75
CA VAL A 38 1.72 -37.90 -13.32
C VAL A 38 3.22 -38.00 -13.10
N GLN A 39 3.84 -36.96 -12.59
CA GLN A 39 5.28 -36.88 -12.37
C GLN A 39 5.74 -37.73 -11.17
N PRO A 40 6.85 -38.47 -11.31
CA PRO A 40 7.43 -39.19 -10.19
C PRO A 40 7.93 -38.21 -9.13
N THR A 41 7.86 -38.66 -7.87
CA THR A 41 8.39 -37.86 -6.75
C THR A 41 9.94 -37.90 -6.78
N PRO A 42 10.61 -36.75 -6.72
CA PRO A 42 12.06 -36.71 -6.59
C PRO A 42 12.51 -37.39 -5.29
N THR A 43 13.48 -38.30 -5.40
CA THR A 43 14.07 -39.06 -4.27
C THR A 43 15.38 -38.46 -3.76
N ALA A 44 16.02 -37.61 -4.55
CA ALA A 44 17.26 -36.95 -4.17
C ALA A 44 17.01 -35.88 -3.10
N ASP A 45 18.00 -35.73 -2.20
CA ASP A 45 17.95 -34.61 -1.25
C ASP A 45 18.23 -33.28 -1.94
N PHE A 46 17.71 -32.20 -1.34
CA PHE A 46 18.07 -30.84 -1.79
C PHE A 46 19.56 -30.61 -1.64
N ALA A 47 20.24 -30.21 -2.72
CA ALA A 47 21.69 -29.93 -2.70
C ALA A 47 22.04 -28.73 -1.78
N ASP A 48 21.09 -27.89 -1.46
CA ASP A 48 21.26 -26.74 -0.58
C ASP A 48 20.31 -26.86 0.62
N ALA A 49 20.89 -27.29 1.76
CA ALA A 49 20.22 -27.46 3.04
C ALA A 49 20.14 -26.15 3.87
N GLY A 50 20.13 -24.97 3.22
CA GLY A 50 19.92 -23.69 3.91
C GLY A 50 18.69 -23.71 4.81
N GLN A 51 18.67 -22.91 5.87
CA GLN A 51 17.56 -22.77 6.81
C GLN A 51 16.35 -22.07 6.15
N ARG A 52 15.67 -22.80 5.24
CA ARG A 52 14.45 -22.32 4.58
C ARG A 52 13.24 -22.89 5.28
N SER A 53 12.19 -22.11 5.36
CA SER A 53 10.92 -22.50 5.99
C SER A 53 10.19 -23.60 5.22
N THR A 54 10.33 -23.65 3.87
CA THR A 54 9.73 -24.66 3.00
C THR A 54 10.73 -25.20 1.98
N ARG A 55 10.52 -26.46 1.53
CA ARG A 55 11.25 -27.07 0.41
C ARG A 55 10.26 -27.62 -0.60
N HIS A 56 10.27 -27.05 -1.79
CA HIS A 56 9.39 -27.46 -2.88
C HIS A 56 10.04 -28.60 -3.67
N ARG A 57 9.63 -29.85 -3.36
CA ARG A 57 10.14 -31.05 -4.01
C ARG A 57 9.60 -31.21 -5.42
N LEU A 58 8.34 -30.84 -5.66
CA LEU A 58 7.70 -30.88 -6.96
C LEU A 58 6.71 -29.74 -7.14
N ILE A 59 6.79 -29.07 -8.28
CA ILE A 59 5.72 -28.24 -8.84
C ILE A 59 5.39 -28.78 -10.22
N SER A 60 4.19 -29.29 -10.42
CA SER A 60 3.69 -29.77 -11.72
C SER A 60 2.40 -29.04 -12.04
N GLU A 61 2.39 -28.26 -13.11
CA GLU A 61 1.21 -27.58 -13.64
C GLU A 61 1.03 -27.95 -15.10
N GLN A 62 -0.14 -28.46 -15.42
CA GLN A 62 -0.46 -29.01 -16.72
C GLN A 62 -1.82 -28.47 -17.16
N SER A 63 -1.92 -28.08 -18.42
CA SER A 63 -3.11 -27.47 -18.98
C SER A 63 -3.61 -28.27 -20.18
N TYR A 64 -4.91 -28.47 -20.26
CA TYR A 64 -5.61 -28.89 -21.46
C TYR A 64 -6.43 -27.72 -21.98
N LEU A 65 -6.15 -27.26 -23.18
CA LEU A 65 -6.82 -26.13 -23.82
C LEU A 65 -7.45 -26.55 -25.15
N SER A 66 -8.73 -26.32 -25.30
CA SER A 66 -9.47 -26.50 -26.55
C SER A 66 -10.36 -25.31 -26.85
N LEU A 67 -11.06 -25.29 -27.97
CA LEU A 67 -11.98 -24.20 -28.27
C LEU A 67 -13.15 -24.14 -27.29
N ASP A 68 -13.56 -25.29 -26.73
CA ASP A 68 -14.76 -25.42 -25.91
C ASP A 68 -14.46 -25.68 -24.43
N GLN A 69 -13.26 -26.15 -24.09
CA GLN A 69 -12.93 -26.56 -22.74
C GLN A 69 -11.52 -26.19 -22.37
N ASP A 70 -11.35 -25.70 -21.13
CA ASP A 70 -10.07 -25.52 -20.49
C ASP A 70 -10.04 -26.31 -19.17
N ALA A 71 -8.90 -26.93 -18.88
CA ALA A 71 -8.67 -27.60 -17.61
C ALA A 71 -7.20 -27.42 -17.19
N HIS A 72 -6.98 -27.01 -15.95
CA HIS A 72 -5.66 -26.72 -15.39
C HIS A 72 -5.43 -27.65 -14.20
N TYR A 73 -4.56 -28.63 -14.36
CA TYR A 73 -4.12 -29.55 -13.31
C TYR A 73 -2.90 -29.00 -12.61
N SER A 74 -2.89 -29.03 -11.29
CA SER A 74 -1.77 -28.65 -10.45
C SER A 74 -1.46 -29.73 -9.42
N ARG A 75 -0.17 -30.04 -9.21
CA ARG A 75 0.31 -30.85 -8.11
C ARG A 75 1.51 -30.21 -7.47
N TYR A 76 1.43 -30.10 -6.14
CA TYR A 76 2.48 -29.55 -5.30
C TYR A 76 2.91 -30.59 -4.26
N ARG A 77 4.23 -30.73 -4.10
CA ARG A 77 4.82 -31.52 -3.04
C ARG A 77 5.80 -30.63 -2.28
N VAL A 78 5.44 -30.31 -1.04
CA VAL A 78 6.11 -29.30 -0.21
C VAL A 78 6.44 -29.90 1.14
N GLU A 79 7.69 -29.78 1.58
CA GLU A 79 8.17 -30.09 2.91
C GLU A 79 8.18 -28.84 3.77
N PHE A 80 7.59 -28.89 4.94
CA PHE A 80 7.64 -27.82 5.93
C PHE A 80 8.79 -28.08 6.90
N THR A 81 9.76 -27.19 6.94
CA THR A 81 10.96 -27.38 7.77
C THR A 81 10.86 -26.69 9.12
N THR A 82 9.93 -25.73 9.28
CA THR A 82 9.73 -24.93 10.49
C THR A 82 8.25 -24.87 10.89
N ILE A 83 7.98 -24.53 12.14
CA ILE A 83 6.60 -24.27 12.63
C ILE A 83 6.01 -23.05 11.93
N ALA A 84 6.81 -22.00 11.71
CA ALA A 84 6.37 -20.82 10.99
C ALA A 84 5.88 -21.16 9.57
N ALA A 85 6.51 -22.08 8.87
CA ALA A 85 6.04 -22.56 7.57
C ALA A 85 4.69 -23.29 7.66
N VAL A 86 4.44 -24.03 8.73
CA VAL A 86 3.15 -24.68 8.96
C VAL A 86 2.05 -23.63 9.20
N GLU A 87 2.33 -22.58 9.96
CA GLU A 87 1.40 -21.49 10.22
C GLU A 87 1.09 -20.70 8.92
N GLU A 88 2.10 -20.44 8.10
CA GLU A 88 1.97 -19.64 6.88
C GLU A 88 1.36 -20.45 5.71
N PHE A 89 1.79 -21.71 5.51
CA PHE A 89 1.44 -22.52 4.34
C PHE A 89 0.60 -23.77 4.68
N GLY A 90 0.25 -23.98 5.94
CA GLY A 90 -0.55 -25.12 6.39
C GLY A 90 -2.02 -25.10 5.94
N ARG A 91 -2.39 -24.07 5.14
CA ARG A 91 -3.72 -23.94 4.52
C ARG A 91 -3.56 -23.96 3.00
N ILE A 92 -4.24 -24.88 2.34
CA ILE A 92 -4.39 -24.87 0.89
C ILE A 92 -5.48 -23.86 0.53
N THR A 93 -5.20 -22.96 -0.40
CA THR A 93 -6.14 -21.99 -0.95
C THR A 93 -6.11 -22.05 -2.47
N ILE A 94 -7.28 -22.17 -3.10
CA ILE A 94 -7.43 -22.24 -4.56
C ILE A 94 -8.51 -21.26 -4.98
N ASN A 95 -8.13 -20.28 -5.78
CA ASN A 95 -9.05 -19.28 -6.30
C ASN A 95 -9.59 -19.75 -7.66
N PHE A 96 -10.88 -19.57 -7.88
CA PHE A 96 -11.55 -19.91 -9.13
C PHE A 96 -12.78 -19.02 -9.33
N ASP A 97 -13.23 -18.88 -10.58
CA ASP A 97 -14.46 -18.15 -10.91
C ASP A 97 -15.63 -19.12 -10.94
N ALA A 98 -16.47 -19.07 -9.92
CA ALA A 98 -17.60 -19.98 -9.77
C ALA A 98 -18.71 -19.79 -10.83
N THR A 99 -18.61 -18.77 -11.70
CA THR A 99 -19.58 -18.60 -12.80
C THR A 99 -19.40 -19.62 -13.92
N TYR A 100 -18.14 -20.09 -14.13
CA TYR A 100 -17.82 -21.03 -15.21
C TYR A 100 -16.77 -22.08 -14.84
N GLN A 101 -16.21 -22.03 -13.61
CA GLN A 101 -15.20 -23.00 -13.16
C GLN A 101 -15.66 -23.82 -11.99
N THR A 102 -15.12 -25.05 -11.90
CA THR A 102 -15.24 -25.96 -10.77
C THR A 102 -13.85 -26.47 -10.38
N VAL A 103 -13.70 -26.89 -9.12
CA VAL A 103 -12.45 -27.47 -8.59
C VAL A 103 -12.64 -28.95 -8.35
N VAL A 104 -11.71 -29.78 -8.87
CA VAL A 104 -11.68 -31.22 -8.63
C VAL A 104 -10.40 -31.59 -7.91
N PHE A 105 -10.49 -32.11 -6.68
CA PHE A 105 -9.34 -32.64 -5.96
C PHE A 105 -9.07 -34.10 -6.35
N HIS A 106 -7.80 -34.42 -6.60
CA HIS A 106 -7.37 -35.75 -7.05
C HIS A 106 -6.55 -36.50 -5.98
N SER A 107 -5.76 -35.78 -5.20
CA SER A 107 -4.96 -36.34 -4.10
C SER A 107 -4.74 -35.30 -3.02
N LEU A 108 -4.63 -35.76 -1.78
CA LEU A 108 -4.25 -34.95 -0.63
C LEU A 108 -3.66 -35.88 0.43
N SER A 109 -2.38 -35.81 0.68
CA SER A 109 -1.69 -36.65 1.64
C SER A 109 -0.63 -35.90 2.44
N VAL A 110 -0.35 -36.41 3.63
CA VAL A 110 0.75 -35.97 4.51
C VAL A 110 1.70 -37.13 4.71
N GLU A 111 2.97 -36.93 4.43
CA GLU A 111 4.03 -37.88 4.72
C GLU A 111 4.79 -37.45 5.98
N ARG A 112 4.89 -38.35 6.95
CA ARG A 112 5.59 -38.14 8.22
C ARG A 112 6.40 -39.39 8.55
N GLY A 113 7.71 -39.22 8.72
CA GLY A 113 8.61 -40.35 9.05
C GLY A 113 8.53 -41.51 8.06
N GLY A 114 8.39 -41.24 6.77
CA GLY A 114 8.28 -42.24 5.69
C GLY A 114 6.89 -42.92 5.60
N LYS A 115 5.91 -42.51 6.38
CA LYS A 115 4.52 -43.03 6.30
C LYS A 115 3.63 -41.98 5.66
N THR A 116 2.95 -42.35 4.58
CA THR A 116 1.97 -41.51 3.90
C THR A 116 0.58 -41.73 4.48
N GLN A 117 -0.11 -40.66 4.81
CA GLN A 117 -1.49 -40.65 5.27
C GLN A 117 -2.36 -39.94 4.21
N ASP A 118 -3.28 -40.67 3.62
CA ASP A 118 -4.28 -40.08 2.72
C ASP A 118 -5.30 -39.27 3.56
N ARG A 119 -5.45 -38.00 3.24
CA ARG A 119 -6.36 -37.06 3.89
C ARG A 119 -7.57 -36.73 3.05
N LEU A 120 -7.55 -37.05 1.76
CA LEU A 120 -8.60 -36.68 0.82
C LEU A 120 -9.98 -37.22 1.19
N PRO A 121 -10.14 -38.51 1.61
CA PRO A 121 -11.47 -39.03 1.94
C PRO A 121 -12.15 -38.36 3.14
N THR A 122 -11.40 -37.70 3.98
CA THR A 122 -11.90 -37.01 5.18
C THR A 122 -11.82 -35.51 5.10
N ALA A 123 -11.32 -34.97 3.99
CA ALA A 123 -11.16 -33.52 3.78
C ALA A 123 -12.53 -32.83 3.72
N LYS A 124 -12.63 -31.71 4.40
CA LYS A 124 -13.76 -30.78 4.30
C LYS A 124 -13.24 -29.47 3.75
N PHE A 125 -13.71 -29.15 2.58
CA PHE A 125 -13.31 -27.93 1.87
C PHE A 125 -14.33 -26.83 2.17
N ASP A 126 -13.82 -25.70 2.66
CA ASP A 126 -14.61 -24.49 2.84
C ASP A 126 -14.52 -23.64 1.57
N THR A 127 -15.65 -23.14 1.10
CA THR A 127 -15.72 -22.20 -0.01
C THR A 127 -16.14 -20.83 0.50
N VAL A 128 -15.37 -19.82 0.20
CA VAL A 128 -15.59 -18.42 0.64
C VAL A 128 -15.53 -17.52 -0.58
N GLU A 129 -16.47 -16.61 -0.69
CA GLU A 129 -16.43 -15.55 -1.69
C GLU A 129 -15.31 -14.54 -1.32
N ILE A 130 -14.49 -14.20 -2.32
CA ILE A 130 -13.42 -13.21 -2.12
C ILE A 130 -14.06 -11.82 -2.21
N GLU A 131 -14.22 -11.15 -1.09
CA GLU A 131 -14.46 -9.72 -1.09
C GLU A 131 -13.18 -9.01 -1.58
N GLN A 132 -13.16 -8.63 -2.86
CA GLN A 132 -12.13 -7.73 -3.33
C GLN A 132 -12.26 -6.41 -2.58
N ALA A 133 -11.14 -5.93 -2.06
CA ALA A 133 -11.05 -4.84 -1.10
C ALA A 133 -12.06 -3.71 -1.37
N GLN A 134 -12.72 -3.24 -0.34
CA GLN A 134 -13.71 -2.14 -0.37
C GLN A 134 -13.20 -0.89 -1.10
N GLU A 135 -11.89 -0.72 -1.22
CA GLU A 135 -11.24 0.38 -1.93
C GLU A 135 -11.45 0.33 -3.46
N THR A 136 -11.58 -0.86 -4.06
CA THR A 136 -11.80 -1.01 -5.52
C THR A 136 -13.26 -1.04 -5.92
N ARG A 137 -14.19 -1.15 -4.95
CA ARG A 137 -15.64 -1.27 -5.19
C ARG A 137 -16.00 -2.36 -6.22
N ALA A 138 -15.21 -3.46 -6.22
CA ALA A 138 -15.40 -4.57 -7.15
C ALA A 138 -16.18 -5.70 -6.48
N TYR A 139 -17.27 -6.12 -7.10
CA TYR A 139 -17.99 -7.36 -6.76
C TYR A 139 -17.61 -8.42 -7.78
N SER A 140 -17.03 -9.54 -7.32
CA SER A 140 -16.69 -10.67 -8.18
C SER A 140 -17.30 -11.94 -7.61
N ARG A 141 -17.59 -12.93 -8.47
CA ARG A 141 -17.88 -14.31 -8.04
C ARG A 141 -16.62 -15.17 -7.92
N LEU A 142 -15.49 -14.52 -7.68
CA LEU A 142 -14.28 -15.24 -7.35
C LEU A 142 -14.46 -15.92 -5.99
N MET A 143 -14.29 -17.21 -5.99
CA MET A 143 -14.38 -18.04 -4.79
C MET A 143 -12.99 -18.56 -4.43
N THR A 144 -12.75 -18.71 -3.15
CA THR A 144 -11.60 -19.43 -2.64
C THR A 144 -12.07 -20.76 -2.05
N VAL A 145 -11.56 -21.87 -2.57
CA VAL A 145 -11.58 -23.13 -1.84
C VAL A 145 -10.46 -23.11 -0.82
N SER A 146 -10.79 -23.39 0.42
CA SER A 146 -9.85 -23.40 1.54
C SER A 146 -9.88 -24.72 2.28
N TYR A 147 -8.72 -25.29 2.56
CA TYR A 147 -8.56 -26.46 3.42
C TYR A 147 -7.41 -26.23 4.42
N ALA A 148 -7.76 -26.09 5.68
CA ALA A 148 -6.78 -26.07 6.76
C ALA A 148 -6.39 -27.52 7.11
N MET A 149 -5.12 -27.87 6.92
CA MET A 149 -4.64 -29.23 7.19
C MET A 149 -4.48 -29.47 8.69
N PRO A 150 -5.25 -30.40 9.27
CA PRO A 150 -5.13 -30.68 10.69
C PRO A 150 -3.84 -31.46 11.01
N ASP A 151 -3.24 -31.18 12.17
CA ASP A 151 -2.07 -31.90 12.72
C ASP A 151 -0.85 -31.94 11.79
N VAL A 152 -0.61 -30.88 11.00
CA VAL A 152 0.61 -30.74 10.23
C VAL A 152 1.72 -30.15 11.11
N ARG A 153 2.96 -30.65 10.94
CA ARG A 153 4.11 -30.29 11.78
C ARG A 153 5.34 -30.00 10.93
N ALA A 154 6.29 -29.35 11.53
CA ALA A 154 7.64 -29.25 10.94
C ALA A 154 8.21 -30.65 10.67
N GLY A 155 8.79 -30.86 9.50
CA GLY A 155 9.28 -32.13 8.97
C GLY A 155 8.25 -32.94 8.18
N ASP A 156 6.98 -32.51 8.12
CA ASP A 156 5.99 -33.17 7.25
C ASP A 156 6.16 -32.74 5.80
N VAL A 157 5.84 -33.67 4.88
CA VAL A 157 5.73 -33.39 3.45
C VAL A 157 4.27 -33.48 3.03
N ILE A 158 3.77 -32.42 2.44
CA ILE A 158 2.41 -32.36 1.92
C ILE A 158 2.45 -32.58 0.41
N ASP A 159 1.61 -33.48 -0.09
CA ASP A 159 1.46 -33.77 -1.51
C ASP A 159 -0.03 -33.70 -1.87
N TYR A 160 -0.38 -32.72 -2.69
CA TYR A 160 -1.76 -32.53 -3.12
C TYR A 160 -1.86 -32.17 -4.60
N SER A 161 -2.97 -32.58 -5.22
CA SER A 161 -3.26 -32.25 -6.60
C SER A 161 -4.73 -31.96 -6.81
N PHE A 162 -4.99 -31.03 -7.70
CA PHE A 162 -6.34 -30.61 -8.09
C PHE A 162 -6.38 -30.14 -9.53
N SER A 163 -7.57 -30.05 -10.10
CA SER A 163 -7.83 -29.37 -11.36
C SER A 163 -8.86 -28.28 -11.20
N ILE A 164 -8.65 -27.16 -11.89
CA ILE A 164 -9.66 -26.15 -12.16
C ILE A 164 -10.18 -26.42 -13.58
N VAL A 165 -11.47 -26.69 -13.70
CA VAL A 165 -12.10 -27.08 -14.96
C VAL A 165 -13.17 -26.06 -15.32
N GLY A 166 -13.12 -25.55 -16.54
CA GLY A 166 -14.08 -24.60 -17.08
C GLY A 166 -13.39 -23.49 -17.88
N LYS A 167 -14.03 -23.08 -18.96
CA LYS A 167 -13.57 -22.05 -19.88
C LYS A 167 -14.46 -20.83 -19.77
N ASN A 168 -13.83 -19.65 -19.75
CA ASN A 168 -14.58 -18.41 -19.83
C ASN A 168 -15.31 -18.30 -21.19
N PRO A 169 -16.65 -18.29 -21.20
CA PRO A 169 -17.44 -18.27 -22.44
C PRO A 169 -17.23 -16.99 -23.26
N ALA A 170 -16.87 -15.88 -22.62
CA ALA A 170 -16.58 -14.62 -23.31
C ALA A 170 -15.36 -14.71 -24.24
N LEU A 171 -14.47 -15.66 -24.02
CA LEU A 171 -13.28 -15.84 -24.86
C LEU A 171 -13.58 -16.52 -26.21
N LYS A 172 -14.80 -17.01 -26.44
CA LYS A 172 -15.30 -17.52 -27.75
C LYS A 172 -14.26 -18.37 -28.52
N GLY A 173 -13.48 -19.22 -27.83
CA GLY A 173 -12.44 -20.06 -28.45
C GLY A 173 -11.05 -19.44 -28.55
N ALA A 174 -10.82 -18.21 -28.13
CA ALA A 174 -9.48 -17.70 -27.94
C ALA A 174 -8.76 -18.45 -26.81
N LEU A 175 -7.50 -18.80 -27.06
CA LEU A 175 -6.65 -19.51 -26.09
C LEU A 175 -5.46 -18.64 -25.73
N TYR A 176 -5.20 -18.57 -24.44
CA TYR A 176 -4.00 -17.94 -23.92
C TYR A 176 -3.54 -18.65 -22.65
N GLN A 177 -2.25 -18.97 -22.58
CA GLN A 177 -1.63 -19.56 -21.41
C GLN A 177 -0.24 -18.96 -21.20
N SER A 178 0.13 -18.78 -19.93
CA SER A 178 1.48 -18.37 -19.54
C SER A 178 2.08 -19.42 -18.60
N PHE A 179 3.33 -19.80 -18.85
CA PHE A 179 4.10 -20.73 -18.04
C PHE A 179 5.32 -20.03 -17.45
N LEU A 180 5.37 -19.99 -16.11
CA LEU A 180 6.50 -19.48 -15.35
C LEU A 180 7.46 -20.64 -15.00
N PHE A 181 8.78 -20.42 -15.17
CA PHE A 181 9.81 -21.44 -14.97
C PHE A 181 10.78 -21.14 -13.83
N GLN A 182 10.58 -20.11 -13.06
CA GLN A 182 11.42 -19.75 -11.92
C GLN A 182 10.59 -19.03 -10.84
N TYR A 183 10.98 -19.21 -9.57
CA TYR A 183 10.27 -18.72 -8.39
C TYR A 183 11.26 -18.11 -7.39
N PRO A 184 10.77 -17.35 -6.40
CA PRO A 184 11.59 -16.89 -5.27
C PRO A 184 11.96 -18.00 -4.28
N ILE A 185 11.58 -19.23 -4.60
CA ILE A 185 11.87 -20.46 -3.84
C ILE A 185 12.55 -21.48 -4.76
N PRO A 186 13.51 -22.29 -4.26
CA PRO A 186 14.10 -23.35 -5.05
C PRO A 186 13.10 -24.50 -5.23
N VAL A 187 13.08 -25.08 -6.42
CA VAL A 187 12.22 -26.20 -6.77
C VAL A 187 13.07 -27.37 -7.23
N GLN A 188 12.93 -28.53 -6.61
CA GLN A 188 13.74 -29.70 -6.98
C GLN A 188 13.37 -30.26 -8.36
N ARG A 189 12.07 -30.28 -8.70
CA ARG A 189 11.55 -30.66 -10.01
C ARG A 189 10.39 -29.75 -10.39
N LEU A 190 10.52 -29.12 -11.54
CA LEU A 190 9.49 -28.30 -12.17
C LEU A 190 9.01 -29.00 -13.46
N TYR A 191 7.72 -29.24 -13.57
CA TYR A 191 7.12 -29.82 -14.76
C TYR A 191 5.97 -28.97 -15.27
N ARG A 192 5.99 -28.69 -16.56
CA ARG A 192 4.91 -28.00 -17.28
C ARG A 192 4.47 -28.84 -18.46
N GLN A 193 3.16 -28.84 -18.74
CA GLN A 193 2.62 -29.47 -19.94
C GLN A 193 1.44 -28.67 -20.48
N LEU A 194 1.37 -28.55 -21.78
CA LEU A 194 0.19 -28.07 -22.50
C LEU A 194 -0.27 -29.18 -23.44
N VAL A 195 -1.54 -29.51 -23.40
CA VAL A 195 -2.20 -30.45 -24.28
C VAL A 195 -3.29 -29.70 -25.03
N THR A 196 -3.38 -29.94 -26.34
CA THR A 196 -4.39 -29.29 -27.18
C THR A 196 -4.74 -30.20 -28.38
N PRO A 197 -5.94 -30.13 -28.96
CA PRO A 197 -6.23 -30.78 -30.22
C PRO A 197 -5.24 -30.38 -31.31
N GLU A 198 -4.75 -31.34 -32.12
CA GLU A 198 -3.77 -31.06 -33.18
C GLU A 198 -4.27 -30.08 -34.25
N THR A 199 -5.59 -29.89 -34.35
CA THR A 199 -6.23 -28.94 -35.27
C THR A 199 -6.09 -27.48 -34.87
N ILE A 200 -5.58 -27.21 -33.66
CA ILE A 200 -5.40 -25.84 -33.16
C ILE A 200 -3.96 -25.41 -33.37
N ASP A 201 -3.77 -24.36 -34.16
CA ASP A 201 -2.47 -23.74 -34.34
C ASP A 201 -2.15 -22.83 -33.14
N LEU A 202 -1.00 -23.05 -32.52
CA LEU A 202 -0.52 -22.30 -31.38
C LEU A 202 0.76 -21.54 -31.70
N ASN A 203 0.80 -20.28 -31.32
CA ASN A 203 1.99 -19.44 -31.35
C ASN A 203 2.63 -19.41 -29.97
N PHE A 204 3.93 -19.65 -29.92
CA PHE A 204 4.73 -19.61 -28.69
C PHE A 204 5.66 -18.40 -28.70
N LYS A 205 5.70 -17.65 -27.60
CA LYS A 205 6.65 -16.57 -27.40
C LYS A 205 7.41 -16.77 -26.09
N THR A 206 8.74 -16.74 -26.18
CA THR A 206 9.63 -16.95 -25.03
C THR A 206 10.18 -15.63 -24.51
N TYR A 207 10.31 -15.51 -23.21
CA TYR A 207 10.89 -14.34 -22.52
C TYR A 207 11.94 -14.80 -21.52
N ALA A 208 12.92 -13.94 -21.25
CA ALA A 208 13.98 -14.12 -20.25
C ALA A 208 14.72 -15.48 -20.38
N GLY A 209 14.91 -15.96 -21.61
CA GLY A 209 15.68 -17.18 -21.86
C GLY A 209 14.94 -18.50 -21.58
N ALA A 210 13.61 -18.49 -21.52
CA ALA A 210 12.83 -19.71 -21.38
C ALA A 210 13.08 -20.67 -22.56
N GLN A 211 13.19 -21.97 -22.26
CA GLN A 211 13.50 -22.99 -23.26
C GLN A 211 12.25 -23.41 -24.02
N ALA A 212 12.40 -23.75 -25.30
CA ALA A 212 11.30 -24.30 -26.09
C ALA A 212 10.81 -25.66 -25.55
N PRO A 213 9.52 -26.01 -25.74
CA PRO A 213 8.99 -27.29 -25.27
C PRO A 213 9.50 -28.49 -26.05
N GLU A 214 9.55 -29.62 -25.39
CA GLU A 214 9.50 -30.91 -26.07
C GLU A 214 8.13 -31.09 -26.68
N ARG A 215 8.02 -31.62 -27.90
CA ARG A 215 6.76 -31.77 -28.65
C ARG A 215 6.50 -33.22 -28.96
N ASP A 216 5.30 -33.67 -28.70
CA ASP A 216 4.80 -35.00 -29.04
C ASP A 216 3.37 -34.91 -29.62
N ARG A 217 2.97 -35.90 -30.42
CA ARG A 217 1.64 -35.98 -30.98
C ARG A 217 1.13 -37.42 -30.83
N ARG A 218 -0.01 -37.55 -30.24
CA ARG A 218 -0.68 -38.84 -30.06
C ARG A 218 -2.16 -38.67 -29.88
N ASP A 219 -2.92 -39.63 -30.39
CA ASP A 219 -4.39 -39.69 -30.22
C ASP A 219 -5.11 -38.39 -30.66
N GLY A 220 -4.63 -37.75 -31.77
CA GLY A 220 -5.21 -36.50 -32.26
C GLY A 220 -4.93 -35.25 -31.41
N GLN A 221 -3.99 -35.36 -30.46
CA GLN A 221 -3.59 -34.27 -29.58
C GLN A 221 -2.11 -33.96 -29.69
N ALA A 222 -1.80 -32.69 -29.58
CA ALA A 222 -0.43 -32.17 -29.47
C ALA A 222 -0.07 -31.94 -27.99
N TYR A 223 1.08 -32.44 -27.59
CA TYR A 223 1.66 -32.31 -26.26
C TYR A 223 2.91 -31.44 -26.33
N TYR A 224 2.99 -30.46 -25.47
CA TYR A 224 4.14 -29.58 -25.30
C TYR A 224 4.58 -29.66 -23.84
N SER A 225 5.80 -30.11 -23.57
CA SER A 225 6.24 -30.35 -22.20
C SER A 225 7.59 -29.73 -21.89
N TRP A 226 7.79 -29.41 -20.64
CA TRP A 226 9.03 -28.91 -20.05
C TRP A 226 9.29 -29.64 -18.73
N ALA A 227 10.46 -30.25 -18.61
CA ALA A 227 10.89 -30.92 -17.40
C ALA A 227 12.20 -30.30 -16.94
N LEU A 228 12.20 -29.55 -15.86
CA LEU A 228 13.35 -28.87 -15.31
C LEU A 228 13.61 -29.36 -13.88
N GLY A 229 14.87 -29.35 -13.52
CA GLY A 229 15.25 -29.59 -12.14
C GLY A 229 16.73 -29.87 -11.95
N PRO A 230 17.32 -29.43 -10.84
CA PRO A 230 16.76 -28.44 -9.86
C PRO A 230 16.71 -27.03 -10.44
N VAL A 231 15.72 -26.24 -10.02
CA VAL A 231 15.59 -24.81 -10.33
C VAL A 231 15.97 -24.00 -9.10
N ALA A 232 17.03 -23.20 -9.23
CA ALA A 232 17.46 -22.32 -8.16
C ALA A 232 16.42 -21.20 -7.90
N ASP A 233 16.34 -20.69 -6.68
CA ASP A 233 15.55 -19.53 -6.36
C ASP A 233 16.11 -18.25 -7.00
N ARG A 234 15.22 -17.33 -7.27
CA ARG A 234 15.55 -15.98 -7.74
C ARG A 234 14.50 -14.99 -7.24
N THR A 235 14.95 -14.01 -6.47
CA THR A 235 14.09 -12.91 -6.03
C THR A 235 13.93 -11.88 -7.13
N ALA A 236 12.72 -11.39 -7.31
CA ALA A 236 12.44 -10.30 -8.24
C ALA A 236 13.02 -8.97 -7.71
N GLU A 237 13.58 -8.17 -8.60
CA GLU A 237 13.95 -6.80 -8.27
C GLU A 237 12.70 -5.93 -8.20
N GLU A 238 12.57 -5.17 -7.13
CA GLU A 238 11.45 -4.25 -6.95
C GLU A 238 11.46 -3.11 -7.97
N ASN A 239 10.28 -2.55 -8.22
CA ASN A 239 10.11 -1.44 -9.16
C ASN A 239 10.71 -1.73 -10.55
N THR A 240 10.65 -2.97 -10.99
CA THR A 240 10.96 -3.33 -12.38
C THR A 240 9.81 -2.93 -13.30
N ALA A 241 10.13 -2.53 -14.52
CA ALA A 241 9.11 -2.21 -15.52
C ALA A 241 8.17 -3.41 -15.74
N TYR A 242 6.86 -3.19 -15.68
CA TYR A 242 5.83 -4.25 -15.75
C TYR A 242 5.90 -5.12 -17.01
N TRP A 243 6.44 -4.59 -18.09
CA TRP A 243 6.60 -5.30 -19.34
C TRP A 243 7.89 -6.14 -19.42
N TYR A 244 8.76 -6.06 -18.42
CA TYR A 244 10.01 -6.79 -18.40
C TYR A 244 9.85 -8.11 -17.66
N ALA A 245 10.04 -9.21 -18.37
CA ALA A 245 10.01 -10.52 -17.75
C ALA A 245 11.31 -10.76 -16.96
N GLN A 246 11.21 -10.70 -15.64
CA GLN A 246 12.35 -10.97 -14.76
C GLN A 246 12.71 -12.45 -14.68
N PHE A 247 11.74 -13.32 -14.93
CA PHE A 247 11.89 -14.78 -14.90
C PHE A 247 11.62 -15.38 -16.28
N PRO A 248 12.17 -16.57 -16.56
CA PRO A 248 11.84 -17.29 -17.77
C PRO A 248 10.35 -17.58 -17.85
N VAL A 249 9.70 -17.08 -18.91
CA VAL A 249 8.25 -17.22 -19.17
C VAL A 249 8.05 -17.61 -20.63
N ILE A 250 7.06 -18.46 -20.86
CA ILE A 250 6.53 -18.74 -22.20
C ILE A 250 5.06 -18.37 -22.21
N THR A 251 4.64 -17.61 -23.20
CA THR A 251 3.22 -17.38 -23.48
C THR A 251 2.82 -18.13 -24.73
N VAL A 252 1.59 -18.61 -24.73
CA VAL A 252 0.99 -19.37 -25.84
C VAL A 252 -0.35 -18.76 -26.17
N SER A 253 -0.62 -18.59 -27.48
CA SER A 253 -1.90 -18.06 -27.98
C SER A 253 -2.23 -18.66 -29.33
N ASN A 254 -3.53 -18.87 -29.62
CA ASN A 254 -4.03 -19.20 -30.96
C ASN A 254 -4.42 -17.96 -31.77
N VAL A 255 -4.32 -16.76 -31.21
CA VAL A 255 -4.61 -15.50 -31.89
C VAL A 255 -3.38 -15.05 -32.68
N PRO A 256 -3.44 -14.95 -34.03
CA PRO A 256 -2.27 -14.73 -34.85
C PRO A 256 -1.74 -13.28 -34.79
N ASP A 257 -2.61 -12.29 -34.71
CA ASP A 257 -2.25 -10.87 -34.72
C ASP A 257 -3.29 -10.01 -34.00
N TRP A 258 -2.93 -8.73 -33.77
CA TRP A 258 -3.79 -7.76 -33.08
C TRP A 258 -5.05 -7.37 -33.87
N ARG A 259 -5.07 -7.48 -35.19
CA ARG A 259 -6.24 -7.21 -36.03
C ARG A 259 -7.29 -8.28 -35.80
N THR A 260 -6.86 -9.53 -35.84
CA THR A 260 -7.72 -10.67 -35.52
C THR A 260 -8.27 -10.58 -34.10
N ALA A 261 -7.43 -10.15 -33.12
CA ALA A 261 -7.87 -9.93 -31.76
C ALA A 261 -8.97 -8.87 -31.64
N GLY A 262 -8.85 -7.76 -32.35
CA GLY A 262 -9.86 -6.68 -32.35
C GLY A 262 -11.16 -7.06 -33.02
N ALA A 263 -11.08 -7.77 -34.15
CA ALA A 263 -12.28 -8.27 -34.85
C ALA A 263 -13.06 -9.31 -34.05
N PHE A 264 -12.39 -10.07 -33.21
CA PHE A 264 -12.96 -11.14 -32.41
C PHE A 264 -14.07 -10.66 -31.45
N PHE A 265 -13.93 -9.48 -30.87
CA PHE A 265 -14.90 -8.91 -29.93
C PHE A 265 -15.88 -7.91 -30.55
N ALA A 266 -15.79 -7.65 -31.85
CA ALA A 266 -16.58 -6.60 -32.50
C ALA A 266 -18.07 -6.71 -32.15
N SER A 267 -18.67 -7.91 -32.27
CA SER A 267 -20.08 -8.13 -31.99
C SER A 267 -20.47 -8.07 -30.50
N THR A 268 -19.53 -8.01 -29.60
CA THR A 268 -19.81 -7.96 -28.16
C THR A 268 -20.34 -6.60 -27.71
N TYR A 269 -20.01 -5.56 -28.46
CA TYR A 269 -20.35 -4.17 -28.18
C TYR A 269 -21.28 -3.55 -29.23
N ASP A 270 -21.93 -4.38 -30.04
CA ASP A 270 -22.97 -3.90 -30.95
C ASP A 270 -24.11 -3.27 -30.15
N VAL A 271 -24.59 -2.12 -30.61
CA VAL A 271 -25.75 -1.45 -30.01
C VAL A 271 -26.98 -2.35 -30.21
N PRO A 272 -27.69 -2.75 -29.14
CA PRO A 272 -28.85 -3.63 -29.27
C PRO A 272 -29.99 -2.97 -30.02
N ASP A 273 -30.81 -3.77 -30.75
CA ASP A 273 -32.01 -3.26 -31.45
C ASP A 273 -33.04 -2.65 -30.48
N THR A 274 -33.05 -3.09 -29.23
CA THR A 274 -33.97 -2.56 -28.20
C THR A 274 -33.21 -1.60 -27.30
N ILE A 275 -33.45 -0.30 -27.48
CA ILE A 275 -32.85 0.77 -26.70
C ILE A 275 -33.87 1.29 -25.65
N PRO A 276 -33.53 1.43 -24.38
CA PRO A 276 -34.39 2.07 -23.37
C PRO A 276 -34.80 3.48 -23.79
N ALA A 277 -36.09 3.79 -23.63
CA ALA A 277 -36.67 5.10 -24.01
C ALA A 277 -35.93 6.30 -23.40
N GLU A 278 -35.36 6.12 -22.20
CA GLU A 278 -34.57 7.17 -21.56
C GLU A 278 -33.32 7.54 -22.38
N LEU A 279 -32.59 6.59 -22.93
CA LEU A 279 -31.38 6.87 -23.72
C LEU A 279 -31.71 7.58 -25.03
N ILE A 280 -32.85 7.23 -25.65
CA ILE A 280 -33.37 7.93 -26.86
C ILE A 280 -33.73 9.38 -26.50
N GLU A 281 -34.40 9.59 -25.38
CA GLU A 281 -34.80 10.92 -24.95
C GLU A 281 -33.57 11.79 -24.60
N VAL A 282 -32.57 11.23 -23.92
CA VAL A 282 -31.30 11.90 -23.64
C VAL A 282 -30.59 12.33 -24.93
N ALA A 283 -30.49 11.44 -25.91
CA ALA A 283 -29.89 11.77 -27.20
C ALA A 283 -30.65 12.90 -27.91
N ARG A 284 -32.00 12.87 -27.87
CA ARG A 284 -32.85 13.95 -28.45
C ARG A 284 -32.58 15.30 -27.76
N GLN A 285 -32.54 15.31 -26.42
CA GLN A 285 -32.25 16.54 -25.65
C GLN A 285 -30.85 17.09 -25.96
N ILE A 286 -29.85 16.22 -26.00
CA ILE A 286 -28.48 16.61 -26.38
C ILE A 286 -28.47 17.22 -27.79
N ALA A 287 -29.18 16.61 -28.78
CA ALA A 287 -29.26 17.12 -30.14
C ALA A 287 -29.92 18.51 -30.22
N GLU A 288 -30.89 18.78 -29.39
CA GLU A 288 -31.56 20.09 -29.30
C GLU A 288 -30.72 21.17 -28.62
N GLU A 289 -29.98 20.78 -27.56
CA GLU A 289 -29.17 21.74 -26.76
C GLU A 289 -27.81 22.03 -27.37
N GLN A 290 -27.24 21.07 -28.11
CA GLN A 290 -25.86 21.17 -28.62
C GLN A 290 -25.85 21.26 -30.14
N SER A 291 -25.20 22.31 -30.66
CA SER A 291 -25.22 22.64 -32.09
C SER A 291 -24.18 21.92 -32.93
N SER A 292 -23.20 21.26 -32.33
CA SER A 292 -22.14 20.57 -33.06
C SER A 292 -21.94 19.13 -32.61
N PRO A 293 -21.53 18.22 -33.52
CA PRO A 293 -21.27 16.83 -33.13
C PRO A 293 -20.24 16.67 -31.97
N SER A 294 -19.23 17.56 -31.95
CA SER A 294 -18.23 17.56 -30.85
C SER A 294 -18.85 17.93 -29.51
N ALA A 295 -19.71 18.97 -29.46
CA ALA A 295 -20.40 19.36 -28.24
C ALA A 295 -21.44 18.30 -27.82
N GLN A 296 -22.12 17.65 -28.77
CA GLN A 296 -23.04 16.55 -28.51
C GLN A 296 -22.33 15.35 -27.93
N ALA A 297 -21.18 14.95 -28.51
CA ALA A 297 -20.37 13.85 -27.96
C ALA A 297 -19.85 14.16 -26.55
N ARG A 298 -19.43 15.40 -26.30
CA ARG A 298 -19.00 15.83 -24.96
C ARG A 298 -20.13 15.79 -23.94
N ALA A 299 -21.34 16.23 -24.34
CA ALA A 299 -22.53 16.18 -23.49
C ALA A 299 -22.94 14.73 -23.18
N ALA A 300 -22.92 13.85 -24.19
CA ALA A 300 -23.19 12.42 -23.99
C ALA A 300 -22.21 11.78 -23.00
N LEU A 301 -20.91 12.03 -23.15
CA LEU A 301 -19.87 11.58 -22.22
C LEU A 301 -20.14 12.09 -20.79
N GLY A 302 -20.39 13.38 -20.65
CA GLY A 302 -20.68 14.01 -19.36
C GLY A 302 -21.93 13.44 -18.69
N TRP A 303 -22.97 13.15 -19.47
CA TRP A 303 -24.20 12.54 -18.96
C TRP A 303 -23.91 11.12 -18.40
N VAL A 304 -23.15 10.29 -19.11
CA VAL A 304 -22.78 8.95 -18.64
C VAL A 304 -21.95 9.06 -17.35
N GLN A 305 -20.94 9.91 -17.32
CA GLN A 305 -20.05 10.12 -16.17
C GLN A 305 -20.79 10.63 -14.91
N GLN A 306 -21.85 11.43 -15.08
CA GLN A 306 -22.60 12.03 -13.96
C GLN A 306 -23.77 11.16 -13.48
N GLN A 307 -24.45 10.47 -14.41
CA GLN A 307 -25.69 9.74 -14.09
C GLN A 307 -25.44 8.31 -13.63
N PHE A 308 -24.26 7.75 -13.89
CA PHE A 308 -23.95 6.39 -13.52
C PHE A 308 -22.72 6.32 -12.60
N ARG A 309 -22.88 5.54 -11.55
CA ARG A 309 -21.79 5.29 -10.63
C ARG A 309 -20.91 4.17 -11.20
N TYR A 310 -19.62 4.42 -11.33
CA TYR A 310 -18.66 3.38 -11.67
C TYR A 310 -18.50 2.41 -10.48
N LEU A 311 -18.81 1.15 -10.75
CA LEU A 311 -18.53 0.02 -9.86
C LEU A 311 -17.96 -1.09 -10.72
N SER A 312 -16.76 -1.54 -10.41
CA SER A 312 -16.24 -2.75 -11.06
C SER A 312 -17.02 -3.94 -10.53
N VAL A 313 -18.04 -4.36 -11.27
CA VAL A 313 -18.90 -5.48 -10.90
C VAL A 313 -18.55 -6.67 -11.77
N TYR A 314 -17.98 -7.69 -11.16
CA TYR A 314 -17.78 -8.99 -11.81
C TYR A 314 -19.08 -9.81 -11.70
N ILE A 315 -20.17 -9.31 -12.30
CA ILE A 315 -21.47 -9.99 -12.25
C ILE A 315 -21.73 -10.72 -13.56
N GLY A 316 -21.94 -12.02 -13.47
CA GLY A 316 -22.59 -12.81 -14.48
C GLY A 316 -21.71 -13.73 -15.32
N GLY A 317 -22.29 -14.85 -15.71
CA GLY A 317 -21.69 -16.06 -16.29
C GLY A 317 -20.93 -15.96 -17.59
N GLU A 318 -20.78 -14.78 -18.17
CA GLU A 318 -20.02 -14.58 -19.42
C GLU A 318 -18.71 -13.82 -19.23
N GLY A 319 -18.24 -13.75 -17.98
CA GLY A 319 -16.88 -13.35 -17.54
C GLY A 319 -16.25 -12.13 -18.18
N GLY A 320 -16.22 -11.03 -17.46
CA GLY A 320 -15.27 -9.94 -17.59
C GLY A 320 -15.34 -9.04 -18.85
N TYR A 321 -15.72 -9.52 -20.01
CA TYR A 321 -15.66 -8.78 -21.27
C TYR A 321 -17.01 -8.37 -21.87
N VAL A 322 -18.12 -8.96 -21.43
CA VAL A 322 -19.47 -8.72 -21.95
C VAL A 322 -20.22 -7.73 -21.07
N PRO A 323 -20.77 -6.63 -21.61
CA PRO A 323 -21.61 -5.71 -20.83
C PRO A 323 -22.94 -6.34 -20.46
N ARG A 324 -23.58 -5.85 -19.41
CA ARG A 324 -24.96 -6.17 -19.05
C ARG A 324 -25.94 -5.57 -20.07
N SER A 325 -27.21 -5.97 -20.00
CA SER A 325 -28.24 -5.36 -20.83
C SER A 325 -28.42 -3.87 -20.52
N LEU A 326 -28.67 -3.03 -21.54
CA LEU A 326 -28.93 -1.61 -21.36
C LEU A 326 -30.05 -1.33 -20.35
N SER A 327 -31.13 -2.13 -20.37
CA SER A 327 -32.25 -1.97 -19.43
C SER A 327 -31.82 -2.19 -17.98
N GLU A 328 -30.96 -3.16 -17.72
CA GLU A 328 -30.43 -3.45 -16.39
C GLU A 328 -29.47 -2.33 -15.92
N ILE A 329 -28.57 -1.86 -16.79
CA ILE A 329 -27.64 -0.80 -16.47
C ILE A 329 -28.40 0.49 -16.11
N VAL A 330 -29.38 0.87 -16.96
CA VAL A 330 -30.23 2.04 -16.74
C VAL A 330 -31.03 1.92 -15.46
N ALA A 331 -31.61 0.76 -15.15
CA ALA A 331 -32.40 0.55 -13.95
C ALA A 331 -31.58 0.63 -12.66
N THR A 332 -30.32 0.15 -12.70
CA THR A 332 -29.44 0.07 -11.51
C THR A 332 -28.63 1.34 -11.25
N ARG A 333 -28.44 2.21 -12.24
CA ARG A 333 -27.62 3.43 -12.16
C ARG A 333 -26.17 3.22 -11.75
N PHE A 334 -25.66 2.02 -11.94
CA PHE A 334 -24.23 1.73 -11.81
C PHE A 334 -23.79 0.77 -12.92
N GLY A 335 -22.51 0.79 -13.20
CA GLY A 335 -21.90 -0.12 -14.17
C GLY A 335 -20.40 -0.13 -14.08
N ASP A 336 -19.80 -1.11 -14.71
CA ASP A 336 -18.35 -1.14 -14.90
C ASP A 336 -17.94 -0.53 -16.26
N CYS A 337 -16.66 -0.64 -16.63
CA CYS A 337 -16.14 -0.04 -17.84
C CYS A 337 -16.89 -0.50 -19.13
N LYS A 338 -17.33 -1.77 -19.18
CA LYS A 338 -18.07 -2.33 -20.32
C LYS A 338 -19.46 -1.73 -20.43
N ASP A 339 -20.15 -1.65 -19.30
CA ASP A 339 -21.50 -1.11 -19.19
C ASP A 339 -21.55 0.37 -19.59
N MET A 340 -20.62 1.15 -19.04
CA MET A 340 -20.53 2.59 -19.33
C MET A 340 -20.09 2.86 -20.79
N THR A 341 -19.23 1.99 -21.34
CA THR A 341 -18.89 2.04 -22.78
C THR A 341 -20.12 1.76 -23.65
N LEU A 342 -20.90 0.71 -23.36
CA LEU A 342 -22.11 0.41 -24.13
C LEU A 342 -23.15 1.54 -24.05
N LEU A 343 -23.35 2.16 -22.85
CA LEU A 343 -24.21 3.33 -22.70
C LEU A 343 -23.77 4.46 -23.61
N LEU A 344 -22.49 4.82 -23.57
CA LEU A 344 -21.96 5.92 -24.37
C LEU A 344 -22.08 5.64 -25.88
N LEU A 345 -21.71 4.44 -26.35
CA LEU A 345 -21.87 4.00 -27.73
C LEU A 345 -23.32 4.08 -28.18
N THR A 346 -24.27 3.69 -27.32
CA THR A 346 -25.70 3.77 -27.63
C THR A 346 -26.19 5.20 -27.80
N ILE A 347 -25.82 6.12 -26.90
CA ILE A 347 -26.21 7.53 -27.04
C ILE A 347 -25.57 8.13 -28.29
N LEU A 348 -24.29 7.89 -28.54
CA LEU A 348 -23.59 8.39 -29.73
C LEU A 348 -24.19 7.87 -31.02
N SER A 349 -24.62 6.59 -31.04
CA SER A 349 -25.31 6.04 -32.22
C SER A 349 -26.65 6.73 -32.53
N GLN A 350 -27.41 7.16 -31.49
CA GLN A 350 -28.66 7.92 -31.64
C GLN A 350 -28.42 9.38 -32.10
N LEU A 351 -27.17 9.85 -31.99
CA LEU A 351 -26.72 11.18 -32.43
C LEU A 351 -26.04 11.14 -33.80
N ASP A 352 -26.02 9.99 -34.51
CA ASP A 352 -25.27 9.76 -35.74
C ASP A 352 -23.75 10.04 -35.62
N ILE A 353 -23.20 9.83 -34.46
CA ILE A 353 -21.77 10.01 -34.18
C ILE A 353 -21.07 8.65 -34.25
N ASP A 354 -20.09 8.52 -35.14
CA ASP A 354 -19.32 7.29 -35.34
C ASP A 354 -18.38 7.06 -34.14
N ALA A 355 -18.58 5.96 -33.41
CA ALA A 355 -17.79 5.60 -32.25
C ALA A 355 -17.66 4.09 -32.13
N VAL A 356 -16.48 3.64 -31.65
CA VAL A 356 -16.18 2.22 -31.46
C VAL A 356 -15.43 2.00 -30.12
N PRO A 357 -15.58 0.81 -29.51
CA PRO A 357 -14.88 0.49 -28.29
C PRO A 357 -13.40 0.23 -28.54
N VAL A 358 -12.59 0.48 -27.51
CA VAL A 358 -11.13 0.28 -27.53
C VAL A 358 -10.69 -0.38 -26.24
N LEU A 359 -10.16 -1.61 -26.33
CA LEU A 359 -9.58 -2.31 -25.19
C LEU A 359 -8.20 -1.72 -24.87
N VAL A 360 -7.94 -1.46 -23.60
CA VAL A 360 -6.68 -0.89 -23.10
C VAL A 360 -6.16 -1.68 -21.89
N SER A 361 -4.88 -1.54 -21.61
CA SER A 361 -4.29 -2.10 -20.39
C SER A 361 -3.81 -0.98 -19.47
N SER A 362 -4.36 -0.90 -18.27
CA SER A 362 -3.94 0.07 -17.26
C SER A 362 -2.52 -0.19 -16.77
N THR A 363 -2.10 -1.44 -16.75
CA THR A 363 -0.77 -1.89 -16.29
C THR A 363 0.28 -1.83 -17.41
N LEU A 364 0.02 -2.48 -18.55
CA LEU A 364 1.01 -2.58 -19.65
C LEU A 364 1.07 -1.32 -20.50
N ARG A 365 -0.06 -0.61 -20.64
CA ARG A 365 -0.18 0.63 -21.43
C ARG A 365 0.44 0.47 -22.82
N GLY A 366 1.27 1.42 -23.27
CA GLY A 366 1.94 1.35 -24.57
C GLY A 366 2.86 0.14 -24.76
N ALA A 367 3.33 -0.47 -23.70
CA ALA A 367 4.19 -1.65 -23.73
C ALA A 367 3.46 -2.94 -24.14
N ILE A 368 2.12 -2.93 -24.22
CA ILE A 368 1.31 -4.08 -24.66
C ILE A 368 1.74 -4.60 -26.04
N ALA A 369 2.22 -3.72 -26.91
CA ALA A 369 2.73 -4.10 -28.24
C ALA A 369 3.97 -5.04 -28.19
N ARG A 370 4.63 -5.17 -27.04
CA ARG A 370 5.77 -6.09 -26.84
C ARG A 370 5.32 -7.54 -26.61
N PHE A 371 4.04 -7.72 -26.28
CA PHE A 371 3.48 -9.03 -25.96
C PHE A 371 2.89 -9.72 -27.19
N GLN A 372 2.62 -10.99 -27.04
CA GLN A 372 1.87 -11.75 -28.04
C GLN A 372 0.40 -11.34 -28.02
N PRO A 373 -0.28 -11.27 -29.17
CA PRO A 373 -1.69 -10.95 -29.21
C PRO A 373 -2.50 -11.86 -28.29
N SER A 374 -3.15 -11.25 -27.32
CA SER A 374 -4.06 -11.91 -26.40
C SER A 374 -5.03 -10.91 -25.81
N ILE A 375 -6.26 -11.31 -25.68
CA ILE A 375 -7.33 -10.54 -25.09
C ILE A 375 -7.14 -10.43 -23.59
N GLY A 376 -6.62 -11.47 -22.93
CA GLY A 376 -6.35 -11.48 -21.51
C GLY A 376 -5.29 -10.49 -21.01
N LEU A 377 -4.70 -9.69 -21.90
CA LEU A 377 -3.77 -8.60 -21.54
C LEU A 377 -4.48 -7.26 -21.29
N PHE A 378 -5.78 -7.17 -21.58
CA PHE A 378 -6.57 -5.96 -21.40
C PHE A 378 -7.40 -6.08 -20.13
N ASP A 379 -7.44 -5.01 -19.37
CA ASP A 379 -8.14 -4.89 -18.08
C ASP A 379 -9.15 -3.74 -18.06
N HIS A 380 -9.24 -2.94 -19.15
CA HIS A 380 -10.11 -1.80 -19.25
C HIS A 380 -10.57 -1.54 -20.68
N ILE A 381 -11.67 -0.79 -20.85
CA ILE A 381 -12.23 -0.43 -22.15
C ILE A 381 -12.68 1.03 -22.16
N ILE A 382 -12.37 1.71 -23.25
CA ILE A 382 -12.67 3.12 -23.53
C ILE A 382 -13.35 3.25 -24.89
N VAL A 383 -13.70 4.47 -25.31
CA VAL A 383 -14.38 4.75 -26.58
C VAL A 383 -13.51 5.62 -27.47
N ARG A 384 -13.37 5.22 -28.77
CA ARG A 384 -12.87 6.07 -29.84
C ARG A 384 -14.03 6.74 -30.54
N ILE A 385 -14.05 8.06 -30.58
CA ILE A 385 -15.02 8.88 -31.33
C ILE A 385 -14.32 9.42 -32.56
N ARG A 386 -14.90 9.25 -33.75
CA ARG A 386 -14.41 9.86 -34.98
C ARG A 386 -14.97 11.25 -35.15
N SER A 387 -14.14 12.27 -35.13
CA SER A 387 -14.51 13.67 -35.30
C SER A 387 -13.78 14.24 -36.54
N GLY A 388 -14.42 14.15 -37.73
CA GLY A 388 -13.78 14.47 -38.98
C GLY A 388 -12.60 13.55 -39.30
N GLU A 389 -11.41 14.13 -39.49
CA GLU A 389 -10.17 13.38 -39.72
C GLU A 389 -9.43 12.99 -38.42
N ARG A 390 -9.99 13.31 -37.23
CA ARG A 390 -9.36 13.06 -35.94
C ARG A 390 -10.09 11.98 -35.17
N ASP A 391 -9.31 11.11 -34.53
CA ASP A 391 -9.80 10.18 -33.53
C ASP A 391 -9.62 10.78 -32.14
N ILE A 392 -10.70 10.83 -31.37
CA ILE A 392 -10.70 11.27 -29.98
C ILE A 392 -11.00 10.06 -29.10
N PHE A 393 -10.19 9.86 -28.04
CA PHE A 393 -10.32 8.71 -27.14
C PHE A 393 -10.79 9.20 -25.78
N VAL A 394 -11.95 8.73 -25.35
CA VAL A 394 -12.60 9.13 -24.10
C VAL A 394 -12.86 7.93 -23.20
N ASP A 395 -12.80 8.16 -21.91
CA ASP A 395 -13.07 7.14 -20.90
C ASP A 395 -14.40 7.47 -20.19
N PRO A 396 -15.47 6.72 -20.44
CA PRO A 396 -16.75 6.96 -19.78
C PRO A 396 -16.74 6.66 -18.27
N THR A 397 -15.72 5.96 -17.77
CA THR A 397 -15.57 5.62 -16.34
C THR A 397 -14.78 6.68 -15.55
N ALA A 398 -14.04 7.54 -16.23
CA ALA A 398 -13.44 8.69 -15.59
C ALA A 398 -14.54 9.52 -14.92
N GLY A 399 -14.33 10.03 -13.73
CA GLY A 399 -15.29 10.91 -13.07
C GLY A 399 -15.62 12.14 -13.93
N GLU A 400 -16.39 13.08 -13.44
CA GLU A 400 -16.71 14.30 -14.19
C GLU A 400 -15.44 15.02 -14.63
N GLN A 401 -15.09 14.86 -15.93
CA GLN A 401 -13.93 15.51 -16.53
C GLN A 401 -14.24 16.96 -16.87
N LEU A 402 -13.25 17.81 -16.77
CA LEU A 402 -13.27 19.17 -17.31
C LEU A 402 -12.90 19.15 -18.79
N GLY A 403 -13.10 20.27 -19.46
CA GLY A 403 -12.73 20.47 -20.87
C GLY A 403 -13.86 20.20 -21.87
N THR A 404 -13.69 20.77 -23.08
CA THR A 404 -14.42 20.40 -24.29
C THR A 404 -13.94 19.03 -24.78
N LEU A 405 -14.51 18.50 -25.86
CA LEU A 405 -14.03 17.23 -26.43
C LEU A 405 -12.56 17.32 -26.91
N GLU A 406 -12.11 18.52 -27.29
CA GLU A 406 -10.76 18.81 -27.79
C GLU A 406 -9.74 19.09 -26.67
N THR A 407 -10.19 19.62 -25.52
CA THR A 407 -9.33 20.05 -24.41
C THR A 407 -9.34 19.11 -23.22
N LEU A 408 -10.31 18.18 -23.14
CA LEU A 408 -10.37 17.21 -22.06
C LEU A 408 -9.10 16.36 -22.00
N ALA A 409 -8.76 15.84 -20.82
CA ALA A 409 -7.65 14.95 -20.66
C ALA A 409 -7.89 13.64 -21.41
N PRO A 410 -7.05 13.28 -22.39
CA PRO A 410 -7.21 12.03 -23.11
C PRO A 410 -6.89 10.83 -22.19
N ALA A 411 -7.48 9.69 -22.49
CA ALA A 411 -7.18 8.43 -21.84
C ALA A 411 -5.72 8.01 -22.07
N GLN A 412 -4.92 7.97 -21.00
CA GLN A 412 -3.45 7.84 -21.09
C GLN A 412 -2.96 6.39 -21.00
N PHE A 413 -3.50 5.49 -21.81
CA PHE A 413 -3.10 4.09 -21.83
C PHE A 413 -2.02 3.77 -22.88
N GLY A 414 -1.52 4.76 -23.60
CA GLY A 414 -0.44 4.66 -24.58
C GLY A 414 -0.82 3.93 -25.87
N LYS A 415 -1.35 2.71 -25.80
CA LYS A 415 -1.91 1.97 -26.93
C LYS A 415 -3.22 1.29 -26.54
N GLY A 416 -4.14 1.21 -27.52
CA GLY A 416 -5.41 0.51 -27.40
C GLY A 416 -5.69 -0.39 -28.60
N LEU A 417 -6.44 -1.45 -28.38
CA LEU A 417 -6.93 -2.38 -29.41
C LEU A 417 -8.32 -1.93 -29.83
N VAL A 418 -8.45 -1.49 -31.06
CA VAL A 418 -9.75 -1.08 -31.60
C VAL A 418 -10.61 -2.31 -31.87
N VAL A 419 -11.83 -2.30 -31.33
CA VAL A 419 -12.79 -3.42 -31.42
C VAL A 419 -13.84 -3.14 -32.49
N GLU A 420 -13.56 -3.58 -33.69
CA GLU A 420 -14.47 -3.48 -34.86
C GLU A 420 -14.17 -4.63 -35.85
N GLN A 421 -15.10 -4.97 -36.76
CA GLN A 421 -14.95 -6.08 -37.71
C GLN A 421 -13.71 -5.92 -38.58
N GLN A 422 -13.38 -4.71 -38.97
CA GLN A 422 -12.18 -4.39 -39.75
C GLN A 422 -11.14 -3.69 -38.86
N SER A 423 -10.83 -4.28 -37.74
CA SER A 423 -9.93 -3.69 -36.76
C SER A 423 -8.57 -3.33 -37.36
N PRO A 424 -8.05 -2.13 -37.14
CA PRO A 424 -6.67 -1.79 -37.50
C PRO A 424 -5.65 -2.48 -36.56
N GLY A 425 -6.10 -3.12 -35.51
CA GLY A 425 -5.26 -3.67 -34.43
C GLY A 425 -4.96 -2.63 -33.35
N LEU A 426 -3.73 -2.65 -32.84
CA LEU A 426 -3.28 -1.69 -31.85
C LEU A 426 -3.05 -0.31 -32.47
N VAL A 427 -3.69 0.71 -31.91
CA VAL A 427 -3.46 2.12 -32.28
C VAL A 427 -2.75 2.85 -31.13
N SER A 428 -2.02 3.90 -31.44
CA SER A 428 -1.43 4.79 -30.44
C SER A 428 -2.49 5.77 -29.94
N LEU A 429 -2.60 5.91 -28.63
CA LEU A 429 -3.48 6.90 -28.01
C LEU A 429 -2.76 8.24 -27.90
N PRO A 430 -3.49 9.37 -28.07
CA PRO A 430 -2.90 10.71 -28.00
C PRO A 430 -2.35 11.00 -26.60
N GLN A 431 -1.36 11.87 -26.56
CA GLN A 431 -0.91 12.45 -25.30
C GLN A 431 -1.71 13.69 -24.97
N SER A 432 -1.67 14.12 -23.69
CA SER A 432 -2.31 15.37 -23.25
C SER A 432 -1.85 16.56 -24.12
N PRO A 433 -2.78 17.43 -24.55
CA PRO A 433 -2.44 18.65 -25.28
C PRO A 433 -1.72 19.68 -24.38
N HIS A 434 -1.87 19.57 -23.06
CA HIS A 434 -1.22 20.47 -22.11
C HIS A 434 0.26 20.15 -21.99
N ARG A 435 1.09 21.20 -22.09
CA ARG A 435 2.55 21.07 -21.90
C ARG A 435 2.89 20.60 -20.47
N TRP A 436 2.21 21.17 -19.47
CA TRP A 436 2.37 20.84 -18.06
C TRP A 436 1.11 20.18 -17.53
N GLN A 437 1.25 19.29 -16.57
CA GLN A 437 0.15 18.74 -15.79
C GLN A 437 -0.07 19.59 -14.55
N GLN A 438 1.02 20.11 -13.99
CA GLN A 438 1.00 20.96 -12.80
C GLN A 438 2.17 21.95 -12.81
N ILE A 439 1.88 23.16 -12.32
CA ILE A 439 2.88 24.21 -12.11
C ILE A 439 2.71 24.68 -10.66
N SER A 440 3.83 24.85 -9.93
CA SER A 440 3.90 25.54 -8.66
C SER A 440 4.74 26.79 -8.82
N SER A 441 4.20 27.95 -8.46
CA SER A 441 4.95 29.21 -8.41
C SER A 441 4.89 29.73 -6.99
N THR A 442 6.03 29.74 -6.32
CA THR A 442 6.16 30.22 -4.92
C THR A 442 7.08 31.44 -4.90
N ALA A 443 6.56 32.55 -4.37
CA ALA A 443 7.31 33.77 -4.20
C ALA A 443 7.55 34.05 -2.71
N PHE A 444 8.79 34.25 -2.35
CA PHE A 444 9.22 34.65 -1.02
C PHE A 444 9.71 36.10 -1.04
N VAL A 445 9.18 36.92 -0.14
CA VAL A 445 9.61 38.30 0.02
C VAL A 445 10.25 38.43 1.39
N THR A 446 11.56 38.74 1.40
CA THR A 446 12.35 38.99 2.59
C THR A 446 12.58 40.50 2.77
N ALA A 447 12.76 40.95 3.98
CA ALA A 447 13.16 42.31 4.28
C ALA A 447 14.38 42.29 5.20
N PRO A 448 15.27 43.35 5.11
CA PRO A 448 16.39 43.48 6.03
C PRO A 448 15.91 43.49 7.48
N ASN A 449 16.57 42.72 8.32
CA ASN A 449 16.29 42.66 9.76
C ASN A 449 14.85 42.31 10.17
N ASP A 450 14.06 41.76 9.23
CA ASP A 450 12.74 41.20 9.54
C ASP A 450 12.86 39.67 9.69
N PRO A 451 12.49 39.08 10.82
CA PRO A 451 12.47 37.63 10.99
C PRO A 451 11.38 36.97 10.16
N LYS A 452 10.40 37.73 9.68
CA LYS A 452 9.25 37.25 8.92
C LYS A 452 9.56 37.20 7.42
N VAL A 453 8.99 36.19 6.76
CA VAL A 453 9.02 36.06 5.31
C VAL A 453 7.58 35.98 4.79
N SER A 454 7.23 36.84 3.85
CA SER A 454 5.94 36.70 3.15
C SER A 454 6.07 35.65 2.05
N MET A 455 5.10 34.74 1.96
CA MET A 455 5.09 33.64 0.98
C MET A 455 3.77 33.64 0.21
N THR A 456 3.86 33.78 -1.11
CA THR A 456 2.71 33.63 -2.01
C THR A 456 2.87 32.36 -2.84
N VAL A 457 1.85 31.50 -2.87
CA VAL A 457 1.88 30.25 -3.64
C VAL A 457 0.77 30.29 -4.69
N ALA A 458 1.11 30.08 -5.95
CA ALA A 458 0.17 29.85 -7.03
C ALA A 458 0.35 28.42 -7.58
N LEU A 459 -0.71 27.63 -7.55
CA LEU A 459 -0.72 26.26 -8.09
C LEU A 459 -1.65 26.21 -9.29
N GLU A 460 -1.16 25.64 -10.39
CA GLU A 460 -1.95 25.45 -11.61
C GLU A 460 -2.00 23.98 -11.96
N PHE A 461 -3.18 23.49 -12.30
CA PHE A 461 -3.47 22.10 -12.66
C PHE A 461 -4.15 22.05 -14.00
N PHE A 462 -3.70 21.15 -14.88
CA PHE A 462 -4.18 21.03 -16.24
C PHE A 462 -4.61 19.59 -16.54
N GLY A 463 -5.67 19.46 -17.33
CA GLY A 463 -6.15 18.18 -17.82
C GLY A 463 -6.43 17.19 -16.68
N ALA A 464 -5.85 15.99 -16.69
CA ALA A 464 -6.09 14.95 -15.70
C ALA A 464 -5.76 15.39 -14.25
N ALA A 465 -4.81 16.29 -14.06
CA ALA A 465 -4.51 16.84 -12.73
C ALA A 465 -5.63 17.78 -12.27
N ALA A 466 -6.19 18.58 -13.18
CA ALA A 466 -7.35 19.41 -12.89
C ALA A 466 -8.60 18.56 -12.62
N ASP A 467 -8.82 17.48 -13.37
CA ASP A 467 -9.93 16.53 -13.13
C ASP A 467 -9.83 15.89 -11.74
N SER A 468 -8.63 15.47 -11.35
CA SER A 468 -8.39 14.89 -10.02
C SER A 468 -8.68 15.89 -8.89
N LEU A 469 -8.26 17.15 -9.08
CA LEU A 469 -8.53 18.21 -8.11
C LEU A 469 -10.01 18.58 -8.08
N ASN A 470 -10.70 18.61 -9.24
CA ASN A 470 -12.14 18.84 -9.33
C ASN A 470 -12.92 17.74 -8.57
N ALA A 471 -12.54 16.48 -8.75
CA ALA A 471 -13.14 15.36 -8.03
C ALA A 471 -12.94 15.48 -6.50
N TYR A 472 -11.76 15.90 -6.06
CA TYR A 472 -11.48 16.17 -4.65
C TYR A 472 -12.37 17.28 -4.11
N LEU A 473 -12.47 18.41 -4.83
CA LEU A 473 -13.32 19.56 -4.47
C LEU A 473 -14.79 19.18 -4.36
N GLN A 474 -15.28 18.33 -5.25
CA GLN A 474 -16.66 17.84 -5.18
C GLN A 474 -16.91 16.92 -3.98
N MET A 475 -15.92 16.14 -3.59
CA MET A 475 -16.01 15.15 -2.50
C MET A 475 -15.83 15.81 -1.13
N ARG A 476 -14.88 16.73 -0.99
CA ARG A 476 -14.40 17.26 0.28
C ARG A 476 -14.68 18.76 0.48
N GLY A 477 -14.79 19.51 -0.62
CA GLY A 477 -15.03 20.96 -0.61
C GLY A 477 -13.72 21.77 -0.56
N ALA A 478 -13.88 23.08 -0.84
CA ALA A 478 -12.74 24.01 -0.93
C ALA A 478 -12.10 24.29 0.44
N LYS A 479 -12.87 24.29 1.51
CA LYS A 479 -12.35 24.55 2.87
C LYS A 479 -11.38 23.45 3.32
N GLU A 480 -11.74 22.18 3.16
CA GLU A 480 -10.86 21.05 3.53
C GLU A 480 -9.60 21.04 2.66
N LEU A 481 -9.70 21.45 1.39
CA LEU A 481 -8.56 21.62 0.52
C LEU A 481 -7.59 22.68 1.06
N GLU A 482 -8.11 23.85 1.44
CA GLU A 482 -7.35 24.96 2.02
C GLU A 482 -6.61 24.53 3.29
N GLU A 483 -7.33 23.89 4.23
CA GLU A 483 -6.76 23.36 5.48
C GLU A 483 -5.66 22.30 5.21
N SER A 484 -5.88 21.44 4.21
CA SER A 484 -4.90 20.43 3.80
C SER A 484 -3.60 21.06 3.29
N TYR A 485 -3.71 22.11 2.44
CA TYR A 485 -2.53 22.82 1.96
C TYR A 485 -1.82 23.61 3.06
N LEU A 486 -2.59 24.27 3.93
CA LEU A 486 -2.01 24.95 5.08
C LEU A 486 -1.18 23.99 5.93
N LYS A 487 -1.73 22.84 6.27
CA LYS A 487 -1.04 21.80 7.04
C LYS A 487 0.19 21.24 6.29
N GLU A 488 0.09 21.07 4.99
CA GLU A 488 1.23 20.63 4.16
C GLU A 488 2.37 21.64 4.22
N PHE A 489 2.09 22.95 4.02
CA PHE A 489 3.12 23.98 4.07
C PHE A 489 3.67 24.21 5.47
N GLN A 490 2.86 24.06 6.52
CA GLN A 490 3.35 24.07 7.90
C GLN A 490 4.33 22.93 8.20
N GLY A 491 4.24 21.81 7.49
CA GLY A 491 5.22 20.73 7.57
C GLY A 491 6.59 21.07 6.99
N TYR A 492 6.67 22.08 6.11
CA TYR A 492 7.92 22.57 5.54
C TYR A 492 8.43 23.81 6.26
N TYR A 493 7.53 24.70 6.70
CA TYR A 493 7.86 25.99 7.28
C TYR A 493 7.21 26.13 8.65
N ALA A 494 7.99 25.99 9.70
CA ALA A 494 7.54 26.27 11.06
C ALA A 494 7.09 27.73 11.17
N GLY A 495 6.06 28.02 11.95
CA GLY A 495 5.53 29.39 12.10
C GLY A 495 4.72 29.93 10.90
N LEU A 496 4.43 29.08 9.89
CA LEU A 496 3.61 29.49 8.73
C LEU A 496 2.16 29.66 9.14
N SER A 497 1.59 30.80 8.79
CA SER A 497 0.17 31.13 8.99
C SER A 497 -0.45 31.74 7.74
N SER A 498 -1.75 31.54 7.53
CA SER A 498 -2.49 32.11 6.40
C SER A 498 -2.85 33.59 6.69
N THR A 499 -2.63 34.45 5.70
CA THR A 499 -2.98 35.88 5.79
C THR A 499 -4.31 36.20 5.10
N GLU A 500 -4.69 35.39 4.10
CA GLU A 500 -5.91 35.56 3.31
C GLU A 500 -6.48 34.20 2.95
N PRO A 501 -7.81 34.07 2.78
CA PRO A 501 -8.42 32.82 2.29
C PRO A 501 -7.90 32.41 0.92
N MET A 502 -7.82 31.09 0.69
CA MET A 502 -7.47 30.51 -0.61
C MET A 502 -8.35 31.06 -1.73
N GLN A 503 -7.73 31.48 -2.82
CA GLN A 503 -8.45 31.83 -4.05
C GLN A 503 -8.47 30.62 -4.98
N LEU A 504 -9.66 30.24 -5.45
CA LEU A 504 -9.89 29.13 -6.37
C LEU A 504 -10.55 29.63 -7.66
N GLN A 505 -9.97 29.26 -8.79
CA GLN A 505 -10.57 29.51 -10.12
C GLN A 505 -10.62 28.21 -10.91
N ILE A 506 -11.78 27.93 -11.54
CA ILE A 506 -11.99 26.73 -12.35
C ILE A 506 -12.40 27.18 -13.76
N ASP A 507 -11.53 26.94 -14.73
CA ASP A 507 -11.86 27.07 -16.15
C ASP A 507 -12.28 25.71 -16.70
N ARG A 508 -13.61 25.54 -16.79
CA ARG A 508 -14.18 24.25 -17.23
C ARG A 508 -13.89 23.92 -18.68
N GLU A 509 -13.77 24.92 -19.57
CA GLU A 509 -13.53 24.70 -21.01
C GLU A 509 -12.05 24.41 -21.30
N ALA A 510 -11.15 25.06 -20.57
CA ALA A 510 -9.71 24.82 -20.71
C ALA A 510 -9.21 23.59 -19.95
N ALA A 511 -10.03 22.91 -19.15
CA ALA A 511 -9.62 21.86 -18.22
C ALA A 511 -8.46 22.32 -17.31
N HIS A 512 -8.66 23.47 -16.67
CA HIS A 512 -7.66 24.15 -15.86
C HIS A 512 -8.23 24.59 -14.51
N ILE A 513 -7.46 24.37 -13.44
CA ILE A 513 -7.76 24.88 -12.09
C ILE A 513 -6.55 25.63 -11.56
N SER A 514 -6.76 26.82 -11.01
CA SER A 514 -5.72 27.56 -10.30
C SER A 514 -6.13 27.81 -8.84
N LEU A 515 -5.14 27.68 -7.95
CA LEU A 515 -5.22 27.99 -6.54
C LEU A 515 -4.17 29.05 -6.21
N SER A 516 -4.52 30.01 -5.35
CA SER A 516 -3.59 30.99 -4.82
C SER A 516 -3.74 31.10 -3.32
N PHE A 517 -2.58 31.16 -2.63
CA PHE A 517 -2.46 31.22 -1.18
C PHE A 517 -1.51 32.35 -0.81
N ASN A 518 -1.83 33.08 0.24
CA ASN A 518 -0.96 34.08 0.86
C ASN A 518 -0.69 33.68 2.30
N TYR A 519 0.59 33.56 2.62
CA TYR A 519 1.09 33.16 3.93
C TYR A 519 2.12 34.12 4.47
N THR A 520 2.33 34.07 5.77
CA THR A 520 3.50 34.61 6.45
C THR A 520 4.17 33.51 7.23
N ILE A 521 5.48 33.55 7.28
CA ILE A 521 6.31 32.63 8.06
C ILE A 521 6.97 33.47 9.15
N ASP A 522 6.54 33.26 10.39
CA ASP A 522 7.15 33.90 11.55
C ASP A 522 8.45 33.16 11.87
N ASP A 523 9.48 33.89 12.28
CA ASP A 523 10.79 33.32 12.61
C ASP A 523 11.40 32.42 11.52
N ALA A 524 11.26 32.88 10.26
CA ALA A 524 11.66 32.10 9.07
C ALA A 524 13.17 31.84 8.97
N TRP A 525 13.97 32.65 9.63
CA TRP A 525 15.43 32.59 9.56
C TRP A 525 16.01 31.79 10.72
N GLU A 526 16.67 30.71 10.45
CA GLU A 526 17.42 29.95 11.45
C GLU A 526 18.80 30.58 11.69
N ILE A 527 19.21 30.68 12.94
CA ILE A 527 20.50 31.27 13.33
C ILE A 527 21.44 30.16 13.79
N SER A 528 22.63 30.07 13.19
CA SER A 528 23.59 29.00 13.46
C SER A 528 24.10 28.99 14.91
N ASP A 529 24.39 30.18 15.50
CA ASP A 529 24.78 30.35 16.91
C ASP A 529 24.58 31.79 17.32
N PRO A 530 23.52 32.13 18.04
CA PRO A 530 23.24 33.53 18.45
C PRO A 530 24.32 34.18 19.31
N ALA A 531 25.18 33.38 19.94
CA ALA A 531 26.19 33.86 20.88
C ALA A 531 27.55 34.17 20.21
N THR A 532 27.73 33.75 18.94
CA THR A 532 29.03 33.89 18.27
C THR A 532 29.05 35.05 17.27
N PRO A 533 30.04 35.99 17.36
CA PRO A 533 30.22 37.03 16.35
C PRO A 533 30.42 36.45 14.94
N GLY A 534 29.68 36.95 13.97
CA GLY A 534 29.69 36.43 12.60
C GLY A 534 28.78 35.21 12.37
N SER A 535 27.80 34.96 13.24
CA SER A 535 26.78 33.99 13.05
C SER A 535 26.00 34.23 11.75
N THR A 536 25.51 33.14 11.17
CA THR A 536 24.78 33.13 9.91
C THR A 536 23.32 32.90 10.16
N GLN A 537 22.46 33.72 9.56
CA GLN A 537 21.04 33.39 9.36
C GLN A 537 20.86 32.63 8.07
N THR A 538 20.05 31.58 8.11
CA THR A 538 19.72 30.75 6.95
C THR A 538 18.23 30.63 6.77
N PHE A 539 17.78 30.67 5.51
CA PHE A 539 16.41 30.35 5.13
C PHE A 539 16.44 29.32 4.02
N GLU A 540 15.94 28.12 4.28
CA GLU A 540 16.00 26.98 3.38
C GLU A 540 14.66 26.75 2.68
N THR A 541 14.71 26.45 1.39
CA THR A 541 13.54 26.16 0.57
C THR A 541 13.82 25.00 -0.39
N ALA A 542 12.74 24.39 -0.91
CA ALA A 542 12.86 23.31 -1.90
C ALA A 542 11.70 23.34 -2.89
N PRO A 543 11.93 22.90 -4.15
CA PRO A 543 10.87 22.79 -5.14
C PRO A 543 9.88 21.68 -4.77
N ARG A 544 8.58 21.98 -4.87
CA ARG A 544 7.50 21.10 -4.41
C ARG A 544 7.36 19.81 -5.21
N TYR A 545 7.24 19.94 -6.52
CA TYR A 545 7.00 18.81 -7.42
C TYR A 545 8.28 18.14 -7.86
N PHE A 546 9.30 18.93 -8.16
CA PHE A 546 10.58 18.43 -8.63
C PHE A 546 11.23 17.49 -7.62
N SER A 547 11.25 17.85 -6.34
CA SER A 547 11.77 17.01 -5.26
C SER A 547 11.11 15.64 -5.19
N ARG A 548 9.80 15.59 -5.42
CA ARG A 548 9.01 14.33 -5.42
C ARG A 548 9.43 13.37 -6.52
N TYR A 549 9.84 13.87 -7.68
CA TYR A 549 10.11 13.05 -8.87
C TYR A 549 11.61 12.85 -9.13
N ALA A 550 12.45 13.82 -8.78
CA ALA A 550 13.88 13.75 -9.01
C ALA A 550 14.64 12.84 -8.03
N LEU A 551 14.09 12.59 -6.83
CA LEU A 551 14.65 11.69 -5.81
C LEU A 551 14.47 10.19 -6.15
N LEU A 552 14.56 9.81 -7.41
CA LEU A 552 14.46 8.44 -7.85
C LEU A 552 15.74 7.67 -7.52
N SER A 553 15.67 6.76 -6.52
CA SER A 553 16.80 5.89 -6.21
C SER A 553 16.96 4.77 -7.25
N ILE A 554 18.16 4.65 -7.82
CA ILE A 554 18.56 3.59 -8.74
C ILE A 554 19.79 2.87 -8.17
N ALA A 555 19.61 1.62 -7.74
CA ALA A 555 20.71 0.81 -7.19
C ALA A 555 21.80 0.55 -8.25
N LYS A 556 23.06 0.60 -7.84
CA LYS A 556 24.23 0.44 -8.76
C LYS A 556 24.32 -0.93 -9.39
N ASP A 557 23.87 -1.96 -8.70
CA ASP A 557 23.91 -3.37 -9.12
C ASP A 557 22.62 -3.86 -9.79
N ARG A 558 21.69 -2.94 -10.08
CA ARG A 558 20.41 -3.26 -10.70
C ARG A 558 20.57 -3.91 -12.07
N LYS A 559 19.80 -4.99 -12.28
CA LYS A 559 19.87 -5.84 -13.50
C LYS A 559 18.60 -5.81 -14.33
N THR A 560 17.61 -5.00 -13.92
CA THR A 560 16.33 -4.87 -14.63
C THR A 560 16.01 -3.41 -14.93
N PRO A 561 15.24 -3.10 -15.98
CA PRO A 561 14.77 -1.74 -16.23
C PRO A 561 13.98 -1.18 -15.02
N ARG A 562 14.27 0.05 -14.63
CA ARG A 562 13.62 0.70 -13.49
C ARG A 562 12.31 1.35 -13.93
N PHE A 563 11.20 0.92 -13.35
CA PHE A 563 9.91 1.57 -13.55
C PHE A 563 9.94 3.02 -13.04
N ILE A 564 9.37 3.93 -13.81
CA ILE A 564 9.11 5.32 -13.45
C ILE A 564 7.68 5.70 -13.81
N THR A 565 7.09 6.56 -13.01
CA THR A 565 5.74 7.08 -13.29
C THR A 565 5.75 7.86 -14.59
N HIS A 566 4.85 7.54 -15.50
CA HIS A 566 4.71 8.21 -16.80
C HIS A 566 3.24 8.25 -17.23
N PRO A 567 2.77 9.37 -17.79
CA PRO A 567 3.50 10.63 -18.00
C PRO A 567 3.55 11.48 -16.71
N VAL A 568 4.65 12.18 -16.53
CA VAL A 568 4.82 13.26 -15.55
C VAL A 568 5.38 14.47 -16.28
N ARG A 569 4.77 15.62 -16.08
CA ARG A 569 5.22 16.93 -16.58
C ARG A 569 4.92 17.97 -15.53
N SER A 570 5.91 18.32 -14.75
CA SER A 570 5.80 19.29 -13.66
C SER A 570 6.81 20.42 -13.80
N LYS A 571 6.42 21.57 -13.26
CA LYS A 571 7.25 22.75 -13.20
C LYS A 571 7.11 23.42 -11.84
N ASP A 572 8.23 23.74 -11.21
CA ASP A 572 8.28 24.59 -10.03
C ASP A 572 9.03 25.88 -10.40
N ILE A 573 8.55 27.00 -9.90
CA ILE A 573 9.17 28.31 -10.00
C ILE A 573 9.23 28.87 -8.57
N LEU A 574 10.44 29.12 -8.10
CA LEU A 574 10.66 29.77 -6.83
C LEU A 574 11.30 31.14 -7.09
N THR A 575 10.76 32.17 -6.47
CA THR A 575 11.32 33.53 -6.58
C THR A 575 11.56 34.08 -5.18
N TYR A 576 12.69 34.75 -5.03
CA TYR A 576 13.09 35.36 -3.76
C TYR A 576 13.40 36.83 -4.03
N THR A 577 12.67 37.71 -3.37
CA THR A 577 12.99 39.12 -3.35
C THR A 577 13.97 39.35 -2.19
N VAL A 578 15.20 39.73 -2.53
CA VAL A 578 16.31 39.97 -1.61
C VAL A 578 16.93 41.33 -1.88
N GLU A 579 17.83 41.75 -1.02
CA GLU A 579 18.58 42.98 -1.24
C GLU A 579 19.46 42.90 -2.52
N PRO A 580 19.66 43.99 -3.26
CA PRO A 580 20.38 43.98 -4.53
C PRO A 580 21.87 43.64 -4.48
N ASP A 581 22.48 43.69 -3.29
CA ASP A 581 23.89 43.42 -3.06
C ASP A 581 24.24 41.93 -2.81
N TRP A 582 23.26 41.04 -2.91
CA TRP A 582 23.49 39.60 -2.87
C TRP A 582 24.32 39.14 -4.07
N ASP A 583 25.30 38.26 -3.84
CA ASP A 583 26.15 37.69 -4.89
C ASP A 583 25.61 36.27 -5.26
N VAL A 584 24.63 36.22 -6.13
CA VAL A 584 24.08 34.99 -6.63
C VAL A 584 24.47 34.80 -8.12
N LYS A 585 25.04 33.64 -8.44
CA LYS A 585 25.44 33.33 -9.82
C LYS A 585 24.32 32.67 -10.58
N ASP A 586 24.22 33.00 -11.86
CA ASP A 586 23.39 32.26 -12.78
C ASP A 586 23.97 30.85 -12.97
N GLU A 587 23.14 29.84 -12.77
CA GLU A 587 23.52 28.42 -12.89
C GLU A 587 22.46 27.64 -13.64
N ARG A 588 22.91 26.68 -14.44
CA ARG A 588 21.99 25.83 -15.19
C ARG A 588 22.46 24.38 -15.19
N PHE A 589 21.55 23.48 -14.77
CA PHE A 589 21.76 22.04 -14.78
C PHE A 589 20.63 21.40 -15.60
N GLU A 590 20.99 20.52 -16.52
CA GLU A 590 20.00 19.83 -17.33
C GLU A 590 20.43 18.39 -17.62
N GLY A 591 19.47 17.50 -17.66
CA GLY A 591 19.63 16.11 -18.13
C GLY A 591 18.55 15.79 -19.15
N ASP A 592 18.96 15.30 -20.31
CA ASP A 592 18.04 14.88 -21.36
C ASP A 592 18.31 13.43 -21.78
N PHE A 593 17.53 12.51 -21.22
CA PHE A 593 17.66 11.07 -21.41
C PHE A 593 16.51 10.52 -22.27
N THR A 594 16.64 9.30 -22.70
CA THR A 594 15.58 8.61 -23.45
C THR A 594 14.30 8.40 -22.63
N SER A 595 14.41 8.33 -21.32
CA SER A 595 13.31 8.04 -20.39
C SER A 595 12.73 9.25 -19.69
N LEU A 596 13.52 10.28 -19.46
CA LEU A 596 13.12 11.49 -18.76
C LEU A 596 14.01 12.68 -19.15
N ARG A 597 13.54 13.88 -18.83
CA ARG A 597 14.29 15.12 -18.90
C ARG A 597 14.10 15.92 -17.63
N TYR A 598 15.12 16.61 -17.19
CA TYR A 598 15.02 17.66 -16.19
C TYR A 598 15.78 18.93 -16.58
N LEU A 599 15.37 20.04 -16.01
CA LEU A 599 16.04 21.34 -16.08
C LEU A 599 15.99 22.00 -14.70
N ILE A 600 17.10 22.53 -14.25
CA ILE A 600 17.23 23.43 -13.13
C ILE A 600 17.93 24.68 -13.63
N ASP A 601 17.28 25.83 -13.55
CA ASP A 601 17.77 27.11 -14.07
C ASP A 601 17.64 28.16 -12.98
N ARG A 602 18.76 28.69 -12.51
CA ARG A 602 18.85 29.71 -11.46
C ARG A 602 19.37 30.99 -12.06
N SER A 603 18.73 32.11 -11.80
CA SER A 603 19.14 33.41 -12.28
C SER A 603 18.92 34.50 -11.22
N PHE A 604 19.77 35.52 -11.23
CA PHE A 604 19.63 36.66 -10.34
C PHE A 604 19.57 37.96 -11.13
N LYS A 605 18.52 38.74 -10.92
CA LYS A 605 18.35 40.03 -11.59
C LYS A 605 17.56 41.01 -10.72
N ASP A 606 18.10 42.24 -10.58
CA ASP A 606 17.41 43.36 -9.94
C ASP A 606 16.86 43.04 -8.54
N GLY A 607 17.61 42.28 -7.72
CA GLY A 607 17.20 41.88 -6.37
C GLY A 607 16.20 40.70 -6.35
N ILE A 608 16.03 40.02 -7.46
CA ILE A 608 15.17 38.86 -7.56
C ILE A 608 15.97 37.63 -7.99
N ILE A 609 16.03 36.64 -7.14
CA ILE A 609 16.52 35.31 -7.48
C ILE A 609 15.34 34.52 -8.03
N THR A 610 15.52 33.86 -9.17
CA THR A 610 14.50 32.98 -9.78
C THR A 610 15.11 31.63 -10.01
N GLU A 611 14.45 30.60 -9.49
CA GLU A 611 14.77 29.22 -9.74
C GLU A 611 13.63 28.55 -10.50
N VAL A 612 13.94 27.87 -11.58
CA VAL A 612 12.99 27.12 -12.40
C VAL A 612 13.41 25.67 -12.42
N TYR A 613 12.52 24.81 -11.99
CA TYR A 613 12.68 23.36 -12.02
C TYR A 613 11.65 22.75 -12.97
N GLU A 614 12.09 22.00 -13.96
CA GLU A 614 11.23 21.28 -14.90
C GLU A 614 11.56 19.80 -14.86
N TYR A 615 10.54 18.96 -14.76
CA TYR A 615 10.66 17.51 -14.82
C TYR A 615 9.64 16.93 -15.78
N GLU A 616 10.12 16.13 -16.74
CA GLU A 616 9.29 15.47 -17.73
C GLU A 616 9.74 14.02 -17.92
N THR A 617 8.80 13.07 -17.86
CA THR A 617 9.06 11.68 -18.26
C THR A 617 8.69 11.46 -19.73
N LYS A 618 9.51 10.70 -20.46
CA LYS A 618 9.33 10.34 -21.86
C LYS A 618 8.93 8.89 -22.05
N ALA A 619 9.15 8.06 -21.02
CA ALA A 619 8.83 6.64 -20.99
C ALA A 619 8.43 6.22 -19.59
N ASN A 620 7.81 5.04 -19.45
CA ASN A 620 7.43 4.44 -18.15
C ASN A 620 8.54 3.60 -17.50
N ALA A 621 9.75 3.62 -18.04
CA ALA A 621 10.90 2.95 -17.45
C ALA A 621 12.22 3.53 -17.99
N VAL A 622 13.24 3.46 -17.13
CA VAL A 622 14.64 3.62 -17.54
C VAL A 622 15.15 2.26 -18.03
N ALA A 623 15.63 2.21 -19.25
CA ALA A 623 16.19 0.99 -19.85
C ALA A 623 17.49 0.59 -19.13
N LEU A 624 17.80 -0.71 -19.14
CA LEU A 624 18.91 -1.28 -18.38
C LEU A 624 20.26 -0.64 -18.75
N ASP A 625 20.48 -0.40 -20.01
CA ASP A 625 21.71 0.21 -20.55
C ASP A 625 21.80 1.73 -20.23
N ALA A 626 20.68 2.39 -19.99
CA ALA A 626 20.62 3.80 -19.65
C ALA A 626 20.67 4.06 -18.11
N LEU A 627 20.57 3.01 -17.27
CA LEU A 627 20.55 3.16 -15.80
C LEU A 627 21.73 3.93 -15.22
N PRO A 628 23.00 3.68 -15.63
CA PRO A 628 24.12 4.43 -15.07
C PRO A 628 24.05 5.92 -15.36
N GLU A 629 23.77 6.28 -16.62
CA GLU A 629 23.71 7.66 -17.06
C GLU A 629 22.57 8.44 -16.38
N VAL A 630 21.38 7.83 -16.31
CA VAL A 630 20.21 8.45 -15.66
C VAL A 630 20.44 8.59 -14.16
N ARG A 631 21.03 7.58 -13.51
CA ARG A 631 21.37 7.65 -12.08
C ARG A 631 22.31 8.83 -11.79
N ASP A 632 23.43 8.90 -12.54
CA ASP A 632 24.45 9.92 -12.34
C ASP A 632 23.87 11.33 -12.62
N GLY A 633 22.98 11.46 -13.62
CA GLY A 633 22.26 12.71 -13.89
C GLY A 633 21.25 13.07 -12.77
N LEU A 634 20.54 12.11 -12.21
CA LEU A 634 19.62 12.36 -11.10
C LEU A 634 20.36 12.65 -9.79
N GLU A 635 21.57 12.11 -9.58
CA GLU A 635 22.44 12.48 -8.47
C GLU A 635 22.83 13.96 -8.53
N ILE A 636 23.21 14.47 -9.72
CA ILE A 636 23.45 15.90 -9.95
C ILE A 636 22.18 16.72 -9.65
N ALA A 637 21.01 16.27 -10.15
CA ALA A 637 19.75 16.97 -9.88
C ALA A 637 19.39 16.99 -8.38
N SER A 638 19.67 15.90 -7.68
CA SER A 638 19.43 15.78 -6.22
C SER A 638 20.31 16.73 -5.41
N ASP A 639 21.56 16.91 -5.81
CA ASP A 639 22.49 17.84 -5.14
C ASP A 639 22.07 19.31 -5.29
N GLN A 640 21.14 19.60 -6.21
CA GLN A 640 20.61 20.95 -6.48
C GLN A 640 19.20 21.17 -5.93
N LEU A 641 18.66 20.26 -5.12
CA LEU A 641 17.28 20.33 -4.64
C LEU A 641 17.04 21.34 -3.53
N GLY A 642 18.00 21.67 -2.74
CA GLY A 642 17.88 22.65 -1.67
C GLY A 642 18.44 24.00 -2.11
N PHE A 643 17.73 25.09 -1.85
CA PHE A 643 18.26 26.42 -1.96
C PHE A 643 18.25 27.10 -0.60
N MET A 644 19.41 27.61 -0.19
CA MET A 644 19.57 28.23 1.09
C MET A 644 20.05 29.67 0.89
N LEU A 645 19.19 30.59 1.30
CA LEU A 645 19.62 31.98 1.49
C LEU A 645 20.40 32.07 2.80
N TYR A 646 21.52 32.72 2.81
CA TYR A 646 22.28 32.98 4.04
C TYR A 646 22.83 34.39 4.07
N ARG A 647 22.84 35.00 5.25
CA ARG A 647 23.46 36.30 5.52
C ARG A 647 24.22 36.25 6.83
N ASN A 648 25.33 37.03 6.92
CA ASN A 648 26.03 37.22 8.16
C ASN A 648 25.34 38.31 8.96
N ILE A 649 25.19 38.10 10.28
CA ILE A 649 24.62 39.08 11.19
C ILE A 649 25.74 39.69 12.05
N ASP A 650 25.77 41.05 12.17
CA ASP A 650 26.61 41.72 13.15
C ASP A 650 26.04 41.51 14.56
N VAL A 651 26.90 41.32 15.54
CA VAL A 651 26.51 41.02 16.94
C VAL A 651 25.60 42.10 17.55
N SER A 652 25.71 43.38 17.07
CA SER A 652 24.82 44.45 17.49
C SER A 652 23.37 44.28 17.01
N GLU A 653 23.14 43.64 15.85
CA GLU A 653 21.84 43.37 15.29
C GLU A 653 21.20 42.12 15.90
N ALA A 654 22.00 41.12 16.26
CA ALA A 654 21.52 39.91 16.93
C ALA A 654 20.89 40.21 18.31
N ALA A 655 21.43 41.16 19.03
CA ALA A 655 20.91 41.59 20.34
C ALA A 655 19.56 42.32 20.27
N ASP A 656 19.25 42.98 19.13
CA ASP A 656 17.99 43.68 18.89
C ASP A 656 16.90 42.76 18.32
N LEU A 657 17.28 41.67 17.65
CA LEU A 657 16.35 40.64 17.14
C LEU A 657 15.85 39.68 18.23
N PHE A 658 16.67 39.48 19.26
CA PHE A 658 16.31 38.73 20.46
C PHE A 658 16.15 39.74 21.59
N GLY A 659 14.91 40.12 21.91
CA GLY A 659 14.60 40.80 23.17
C GLY A 659 15.20 40.01 24.36
N PRO A 660 15.27 40.61 25.53
CA PRO A 660 15.92 40.03 26.72
C PRO A 660 15.28 38.72 27.20
N ASP A 661 14.26 38.23 26.52
CA ASP A 661 13.42 37.06 26.86
C ASP A 661 13.51 35.89 25.87
N ALA A 662 14.50 35.87 24.93
CA ALA A 662 14.69 34.71 24.07
C ALA A 662 15.16 33.51 24.91
N ASP A 663 14.33 32.50 24.97
CA ASP A 663 14.26 31.41 25.95
C ASP A 663 15.48 30.46 25.88
N ILE A 664 16.60 30.91 26.44
CA ILE A 664 17.72 30.02 26.83
C ILE A 664 17.20 28.92 27.77
N GLN A 665 16.10 29.19 28.50
CA GLN A 665 15.48 28.25 29.43
C GLN A 665 14.68 27.15 28.74
N GLU A 666 13.86 27.43 27.70
CA GLU A 666 13.13 26.39 26.96
C GLU A 666 14.07 25.44 26.20
N THR A 667 15.10 25.97 25.55
CA THR A 667 16.10 25.17 24.84
C THR A 667 16.93 24.32 25.81
N ALA A 668 17.31 24.87 26.98
CA ALA A 668 18.02 24.12 28.01
C ALA A 668 17.12 23.03 28.63
N LEU A 669 15.83 23.31 28.81
CA LEU A 669 14.83 22.34 29.30
C LEU A 669 14.60 21.23 28.28
N ALA A 670 14.46 21.55 27.00
CA ALA A 670 14.30 20.55 25.91
C ALA A 670 15.55 19.67 25.77
N ILE A 671 16.74 20.26 25.82
CA ILE A 671 18.02 19.51 25.81
C ILE A 671 18.11 18.63 27.06
N PHE A 672 17.73 19.14 28.23
CA PHE A 672 17.73 18.36 29.46
C PHE A 672 16.70 17.20 29.40
N ALA A 673 15.51 17.43 28.87
CA ALA A 673 14.49 16.40 28.67
C ALA A 673 14.97 15.33 27.67
N ILE A 674 15.58 15.70 26.56
CA ILE A 674 16.16 14.79 25.57
C ILE A 674 17.33 14.01 26.19
N CYS A 675 18.24 14.67 26.92
CA CYS A 675 19.35 14.01 27.63
C CYS A 675 18.82 13.04 28.70
N TYR A 676 17.79 13.43 29.44
CA TYR A 676 17.14 12.58 30.43
C TYR A 676 16.51 11.34 29.77
N PHE A 677 15.79 11.52 28.66
CA PHE A 677 15.17 10.41 27.92
C PHE A 677 16.23 9.47 27.34
N CYS A 678 17.30 10.01 26.77
CA CYS A 678 18.44 9.23 26.29
C CYS A 678 19.15 8.47 27.41
N LEU A 679 19.35 9.07 28.57
CA LEU A 679 19.94 8.43 29.74
C LEU A 679 19.01 7.36 30.34
N ALA A 680 17.70 7.59 30.35
CA ALA A 680 16.71 6.61 30.78
C ALA A 680 16.69 5.40 29.84
N ILE A 681 16.69 5.62 28.53
CA ILE A 681 16.81 4.55 27.52
C ILE A 681 18.14 3.82 27.64
N ALA A 682 19.26 4.53 27.79
CA ALA A 682 20.58 3.93 27.98
C ALA A 682 20.64 3.12 29.28
N GLY A 683 20.01 3.61 30.36
CA GLY A 683 19.87 2.89 31.61
C GLY A 683 19.05 1.60 31.50
N ILE A 684 17.93 1.67 30.75
CA ILE A 684 17.10 0.52 30.45
C ILE A 684 17.87 -0.49 29.59
N LEU A 685 18.50 -0.05 28.50
CA LEU A 685 19.31 -0.91 27.61
C LEU A 685 20.49 -1.52 28.38
N THR A 686 21.20 -0.74 29.20
CA THR A 686 22.29 -1.26 30.03
C THR A 686 21.77 -2.24 31.07
N GLY A 687 20.60 -1.98 31.65
CA GLY A 687 19.86 -2.90 32.51
C GLY A 687 19.47 -4.19 31.79
N PHE A 688 19.04 -4.11 30.55
CA PHE A 688 18.75 -5.23 29.67
C PHE A 688 19.98 -6.11 29.43
N PHE A 689 21.09 -5.52 28.99
CA PHE A 689 22.36 -6.25 28.74
C PHE A 689 22.96 -6.83 30.02
N HIS A 690 22.88 -6.09 31.15
CA HIS A 690 23.37 -6.56 32.43
C HIS A 690 22.50 -7.69 33.00
N ALA A 691 21.17 -7.63 32.79
CA ALA A 691 20.27 -8.68 33.14
C ALA A 691 20.54 -9.98 32.41
N GLN A 692 20.77 -9.90 31.06
CA GLN A 692 21.17 -11.08 30.27
C GLN A 692 22.47 -11.71 30.75
N ARG A 693 23.50 -10.91 31.12
CA ARG A 693 24.76 -11.41 31.66
C ARG A 693 24.63 -12.03 33.06
N LYS A 694 23.84 -11.45 33.96
CA LYS A 694 23.67 -11.98 35.33
C LYS A 694 22.82 -13.24 35.39
N ILE A 695 21.79 -13.33 34.55
CA ILE A 695 20.90 -14.52 34.50
C ILE A 695 21.67 -15.74 34.00
N ARG A 696 22.71 -15.57 33.16
CA ARG A 696 23.64 -16.69 32.84
C ARG A 696 24.44 -17.23 34.04
N LYS A 697 24.51 -16.47 35.11
CA LYS A 697 25.26 -16.82 36.36
C LYS A 697 24.39 -17.27 37.51
N TRP A 698 23.06 -17.09 37.44
CA TRP A 698 22.14 -17.49 38.53
C TRP A 698 21.60 -18.89 38.25
N GLY A 699 21.88 -19.80 39.13
CA GLY A 699 21.32 -21.14 39.14
C GLY A 699 19.81 -21.11 39.37
N SER A 700 19.17 -22.27 39.23
CA SER A 700 17.74 -22.56 39.11
C SER A 700 16.84 -22.22 40.30
N GLU A 701 17.21 -21.36 41.25
CA GLU A 701 16.52 -21.28 42.55
C GLU A 701 15.48 -20.17 42.71
N ALA A 702 15.48 -19.08 41.96
CA ALA A 702 14.49 -18.01 42.10
C ALA A 702 13.40 -18.06 41.03
N GLN A 703 12.12 -18.09 41.45
CA GLN A 703 10.98 -18.04 40.56
C GLN A 703 10.69 -16.58 40.14
N PHE A 704 10.72 -16.25 38.87
CA PHE A 704 10.50 -14.92 38.29
C PHE A 704 11.50 -13.86 38.78
N TYR A 705 11.11 -12.58 38.75
CA TYR A 705 11.88 -11.47 39.31
C TYR A 705 11.23 -10.98 40.61
N PRO A 706 11.60 -11.48 41.73
CA PRO A 706 11.00 -11.12 43.01
C PRO A 706 11.48 -9.75 43.45
N ILE A 707 10.57 -8.79 43.52
CA ILE A 707 10.79 -7.44 44.06
C ILE A 707 9.80 -7.20 45.20
N HIS A 708 10.24 -6.55 46.29
CA HIS A 708 9.33 -6.16 47.32
C HIS A 708 8.25 -5.21 46.80
N PRO A 709 6.96 -5.42 47.09
CA PRO A 709 5.86 -4.61 46.56
C PRO A 709 6.03 -3.09 46.79
N THR A 710 6.56 -2.68 47.95
CA THR A 710 6.84 -1.26 48.22
C THR A 710 7.88 -0.69 47.27
N TRP A 711 8.96 -1.43 46.98
CA TRP A 711 9.95 -1.01 46.01
C TRP A 711 9.41 -0.97 44.58
N PHE A 712 8.51 -1.88 44.26
CA PHE A 712 7.82 -1.83 42.97
C PHE A 712 7.04 -0.52 42.80
N ILE A 713 6.25 -0.16 43.80
CA ILE A 713 5.48 1.12 43.79
C ILE A 713 6.40 2.33 43.72
N LEU A 714 7.42 2.41 44.56
CA LEU A 714 8.34 3.55 44.57
C LEU A 714 9.09 3.73 43.25
N LEU A 715 9.55 2.63 42.67
CA LEU A 715 10.26 2.67 41.40
C LEU A 715 9.30 2.98 40.24
N SER A 716 8.07 2.48 40.26
CA SER A 716 7.07 2.78 39.24
C SER A 716 6.71 4.27 39.21
N ILE A 717 6.54 4.88 40.38
CA ILE A 717 6.29 6.31 40.52
C ILE A 717 7.53 7.12 40.09
N ALA A 718 8.69 6.78 40.59
CA ALA A 718 9.93 7.50 40.34
C ALA A 718 10.39 7.43 38.87
N THR A 719 9.95 6.43 38.10
CA THR A 719 10.30 6.25 36.68
C THR A 719 9.12 6.45 35.75
N LEU A 720 8.04 7.05 36.21
CA LEU A 720 6.82 7.30 35.42
C LEU A 720 6.40 6.08 34.58
N THR A 721 6.19 4.92 35.25
CA THR A 721 5.86 3.60 34.68
C THR A 721 6.97 2.85 33.93
N LEU A 722 8.10 3.42 33.59
CA LEU A 722 9.18 2.71 32.88
C LEU A 722 9.63 1.45 33.61
N PHE A 723 9.48 1.43 34.95
CA PHE A 723 9.78 0.25 35.77
C PHE A 723 8.81 -0.90 35.51
N HIS A 724 7.57 -0.68 35.08
CA HIS A 724 6.64 -1.74 34.68
C HIS A 724 7.21 -2.54 33.50
N TYR A 725 7.79 -1.88 32.50
CA TYR A 725 8.42 -2.52 31.35
C TYR A 725 9.65 -3.34 31.78
N TYR A 726 10.50 -2.79 32.64
CA TYR A 726 11.65 -3.55 33.14
C TYR A 726 11.24 -4.80 33.92
N TRP A 727 10.25 -4.69 34.81
CA TRP A 727 9.71 -5.84 35.57
C TRP A 727 9.05 -6.87 34.64
N ALA A 728 8.24 -6.45 33.70
CA ALA A 728 7.59 -7.30 32.72
C ALA A 728 8.60 -8.06 31.85
N PHE A 729 9.64 -7.38 31.38
CA PHE A 729 10.71 -8.01 30.60
C PHE A 729 11.38 -9.14 31.40
N ARG A 730 11.71 -8.87 32.63
CA ARG A 730 12.35 -9.86 33.51
C ARG A 730 11.45 -11.06 33.74
N THR A 731 10.17 -10.85 33.87
CA THR A 731 9.15 -11.88 34.07
C THR A 731 8.95 -12.70 32.78
N TRP A 732 8.87 -12.08 31.60
CA TRP A 732 8.81 -12.77 30.32
C TRP A 732 10.08 -13.58 30.02
N LEU A 733 11.23 -13.05 30.37
CA LEU A 733 12.51 -13.75 30.20
C LEU A 733 12.63 -15.00 31.06
N TYR A 734 12.01 -15.00 32.26
CA TYR A 734 11.92 -16.19 33.08
C TYR A 734 10.98 -17.26 32.49
N LEU A 735 9.82 -16.84 32.00
CA LEU A 735 8.83 -17.71 31.36
C LEU A 735 9.36 -18.36 30.06
N ASP A 736 10.06 -17.63 29.26
CA ASP A 736 10.71 -18.09 28.04
C ASP A 736 11.67 -19.25 28.31
N ARG A 737 12.45 -19.14 29.38
CA ARG A 737 13.40 -20.17 29.78
C ARG A 737 12.80 -21.42 30.38
N GLN A 738 11.69 -21.28 31.11
CA GLN A 738 11.08 -22.44 31.79
C GLN A 738 10.23 -23.31 30.86
N LYS A 739 9.62 -22.75 29.83
CA LYS A 739 8.68 -23.46 28.97
C LYS A 739 9.26 -23.87 27.63
N ASP A 740 10.54 -23.53 27.33
CA ASP A 740 11.13 -23.68 26.01
C ASP A 740 10.20 -23.14 24.90
N ALA A 741 9.40 -22.13 25.25
CA ALA A 741 8.44 -21.51 24.39
C ALA A 741 9.18 -20.40 23.63
N ASP A 742 9.16 -20.45 22.32
CA ASP A 742 9.73 -19.43 21.42
C ASP A 742 8.97 -18.10 21.55
N ILE A 743 9.13 -17.45 22.74
CA ILE A 743 8.48 -16.18 23.06
C ILE A 743 9.54 -15.09 22.93
N SER A 744 9.23 -14.00 22.22
CA SER A 744 10.09 -12.82 22.25
C SER A 744 9.80 -11.94 23.48
N PRO A 745 10.59 -12.01 24.57
CA PRO A 745 10.39 -11.20 25.75
C PRO A 745 10.48 -9.70 25.47
N PHE A 746 11.29 -9.30 24.51
CA PHE A 746 11.47 -7.91 24.11
C PHE A 746 10.18 -7.30 23.54
N TRP A 747 9.61 -7.89 22.48
CA TRP A 747 8.40 -7.35 21.87
C TRP A 747 7.17 -7.40 22.78
N ARG A 748 7.03 -8.48 23.57
CA ARG A 748 5.94 -8.56 24.57
C ARG A 748 6.06 -7.53 25.68
N THR A 749 7.26 -7.05 25.93
CA THR A 749 7.47 -5.94 26.87
C THR A 749 7.19 -4.61 26.22
N VAL A 750 7.69 -4.34 25.01
CA VAL A 750 7.42 -3.09 24.26
C VAL A 750 5.90 -2.85 24.14
N PHE A 751 5.14 -3.90 23.89
CA PHE A 751 3.68 -3.85 23.80
C PHE A 751 2.99 -4.30 25.10
N LEU A 752 3.55 -3.95 26.28
CA LEU A 752 3.06 -4.39 27.59
C LEU A 752 1.56 -4.14 27.79
N VAL A 753 1.01 -3.07 27.23
CA VAL A 753 -0.41 -2.74 27.34
C VAL A 753 -1.30 -3.89 26.87
N PHE A 754 -0.93 -4.55 25.76
CA PHE A 754 -1.66 -5.71 25.24
C PHE A 754 -1.26 -7.03 25.92
N PHE A 755 -0.02 -7.11 26.42
CA PHE A 755 0.54 -8.33 26.99
C PHE A 755 0.51 -8.40 28.52
N ALA A 756 0.02 -7.38 29.22
CA ALA A 756 -0.16 -7.41 30.66
C ALA A 756 -1.13 -8.54 31.10
N GLY A 757 -2.19 -8.77 30.35
CA GLY A 757 -3.13 -9.88 30.59
C GLY A 757 -2.51 -11.27 30.42
N PRO A 758 -1.92 -11.57 29.24
CA PRO A 758 -1.16 -12.80 29.02
C PRO A 758 -0.05 -13.01 30.04
N LEU A 759 0.72 -11.98 30.41
CA LEU A 759 1.75 -12.04 31.42
C LEU A 759 1.20 -12.49 32.79
N THR A 760 0.13 -11.80 33.22
CA THR A 760 -0.49 -12.09 34.55
C THR A 760 -1.08 -13.49 34.57
N ARG A 761 -1.68 -13.97 33.47
CA ARG A 761 -2.20 -15.33 33.36
C ARG A 761 -1.09 -16.37 33.41
N GLN A 762 0.02 -16.18 32.69
CA GLN A 762 1.17 -17.10 32.71
C GLN A 762 1.81 -17.17 34.10
N VAL A 763 1.89 -16.05 34.82
CA VAL A 763 2.33 -16.01 36.21
C VAL A 763 1.34 -16.78 37.11
N ALA A 764 0.03 -16.62 36.93
CA ALA A 764 -1.02 -17.31 37.67
C ALA A 764 -1.03 -18.84 37.46
N GLU A 765 -0.72 -19.28 36.24
CA GLU A 765 -0.59 -20.70 35.89
C GLU A 765 0.65 -21.34 36.52
N THR A 766 1.68 -20.58 36.79
CA THR A 766 2.97 -21.07 37.30
C THR A 766 3.02 -21.05 38.83
N LEU A 767 2.27 -20.15 39.48
CA LEU A 767 2.29 -19.98 40.92
C LEU A 767 0.99 -20.47 41.60
N PRO A 768 1.07 -21.17 42.73
CA PRO A 768 -0.09 -21.66 43.47
C PRO A 768 -0.75 -20.56 44.34
N ASP A 769 -1.08 -19.38 43.74
CA ASP A 769 -1.75 -18.28 44.43
C ASP A 769 -3.21 -18.16 43.92
N GLU A 770 -4.17 -18.61 44.71
CA GLU A 770 -5.60 -18.60 44.40
C GLU A 770 -6.13 -17.17 44.07
N THR A 771 -5.59 -16.13 44.75
CA THR A 771 -6.02 -14.74 44.53
C THR A 771 -5.61 -14.27 43.16
N LEU A 772 -4.38 -14.58 42.72
CA LEU A 772 -3.89 -14.26 41.39
C LEU A 772 -4.63 -15.06 40.33
N GLN A 773 -4.85 -16.36 40.52
CA GLN A 773 -5.58 -17.20 39.57
C GLN A 773 -7.00 -16.70 39.30
N LYS A 774 -7.74 -16.28 40.34
CA LYS A 774 -9.10 -15.73 40.22
C LYS A 774 -9.14 -14.36 39.57
N ARG A 775 -8.08 -13.57 39.64
CA ARG A 775 -8.05 -12.15 39.17
C ARG A 775 -7.19 -11.91 37.95
N ALA A 776 -6.47 -12.90 37.47
CA ALA A 776 -5.49 -12.71 36.38
C ALA A 776 -6.09 -12.07 35.11
N THR A 777 -7.25 -12.56 34.68
CA THR A 777 -7.94 -12.00 33.50
C THR A 777 -8.44 -10.58 33.75
N SER A 778 -9.04 -10.33 34.94
CA SER A 778 -9.54 -8.99 35.28
C SER A 778 -8.44 -7.96 35.44
N ILE A 779 -7.25 -8.34 35.92
CA ILE A 779 -6.07 -7.46 35.99
C ILE A 779 -5.61 -7.04 34.60
N GLY A 780 -5.51 -8.01 33.69
CA GLY A 780 -5.09 -7.73 32.33
C GLY A 780 -6.07 -6.85 31.53
N LEU A 781 -7.36 -7.17 31.64
CA LEU A 781 -8.41 -6.36 31.01
C LEU A 781 -8.50 -4.96 31.63
N GLY A 782 -8.32 -4.89 32.97
CA GLY A 782 -8.27 -3.61 33.70
C GLY A 782 -7.11 -2.73 33.23
N TYR A 783 -5.93 -3.31 33.08
CA TYR A 783 -4.74 -2.59 32.60
C TYR A 783 -4.95 -2.01 31.21
N LEU A 784 -5.42 -2.82 30.27
CA LEU A 784 -5.75 -2.38 28.92
C LEU A 784 -6.89 -1.34 28.91
N GLY A 785 -7.96 -1.60 29.68
CA GLY A 785 -9.12 -0.70 29.74
C GLY A 785 -8.80 0.68 30.30
N ILE A 786 -8.00 0.75 31.37
CA ILE A 786 -7.55 2.03 31.96
C ILE A 786 -6.68 2.78 30.97
N PHE A 787 -5.70 2.13 30.35
CA PHE A 787 -4.85 2.74 29.33
C PHE A 787 -5.68 3.33 28.17
N LEU A 788 -6.64 2.56 27.63
CA LEU A 788 -7.51 3.02 26.54
C LEU A 788 -8.43 4.16 26.98
N LEU A 789 -8.92 4.15 28.21
CA LEU A 789 -9.77 5.20 28.74
C LEU A 789 -9.05 6.56 28.74
N PHE A 790 -7.80 6.57 29.22
CA PHE A 790 -7.01 7.80 29.24
C PHE A 790 -6.63 8.26 27.85
N ARG A 791 -6.32 7.35 26.92
CA ARG A 791 -6.07 7.72 25.50
C ARG A 791 -7.31 8.27 24.80
N ILE A 792 -8.50 7.70 25.07
CA ILE A 792 -9.77 8.25 24.56
C ILE A 792 -10.05 9.63 25.16
N TYR A 793 -9.72 9.81 26.45
CA TYR A 793 -9.86 11.11 27.11
C TYR A 793 -8.96 12.17 26.46
N ASP A 794 -7.66 11.87 26.22
CA ASP A 794 -6.70 12.76 25.57
C ASP A 794 -7.20 13.17 24.17
N VAL A 795 -7.59 12.19 23.35
CA VAL A 795 -8.14 12.43 21.99
C VAL A 795 -9.44 13.24 22.03
N ALA A 796 -10.30 13.00 23.05
CA ALA A 796 -11.54 13.75 23.19
C ALA A 796 -11.30 15.23 23.53
N LEU A 797 -10.29 15.52 24.35
CA LEU A 797 -9.88 16.88 24.65
C LEU A 797 -9.31 17.60 23.41
N GLU A 798 -8.48 16.89 22.64
CA GLU A 798 -7.90 17.39 21.39
C GLU A 798 -9.00 17.70 20.36
N ILE A 799 -9.96 16.79 20.17
CA ILE A 799 -11.09 16.99 19.24
C ILE A 799 -12.02 18.14 19.71
N ALA A 800 -12.17 18.31 21.02
CA ALA A 800 -13.01 19.35 21.58
C ALA A 800 -12.33 20.72 21.69
N GLU A 801 -11.05 20.81 21.31
CA GLU A 801 -10.20 22.01 21.46
C GLU A 801 -10.24 22.58 22.87
N ILE A 802 -10.30 21.70 23.90
CA ILE A 802 -10.33 22.09 25.30
C ILE A 802 -8.91 22.10 25.86
N GLU A 803 -8.36 23.27 26.10
CA GLU A 803 -7.16 23.45 26.88
C GLU A 803 -7.43 23.25 28.36
N ILE A 804 -6.77 22.28 28.98
CA ILE A 804 -6.78 22.09 30.44
C ILE A 804 -5.48 22.63 31.03
N SER A 805 -5.55 23.16 32.25
CA SER A 805 -4.34 23.63 32.92
C SER A 805 -3.36 22.46 33.13
N LEU A 806 -2.07 22.75 33.00
CA LEU A 806 -0.97 21.78 33.21
C LEU A 806 -1.13 20.97 34.51
N TRP A 807 -1.63 21.61 35.57
CA TRP A 807 -1.87 20.96 36.87
C TRP A 807 -2.98 19.90 36.84
N ILE A 808 -4.04 20.13 36.06
CA ILE A 808 -5.14 19.16 35.90
C ILE A 808 -4.66 17.98 35.08
N ASP A 809 -3.94 18.22 33.97
CA ASP A 809 -3.36 17.17 33.12
C ASP A 809 -2.36 16.31 33.90
N PHE A 810 -1.47 16.95 34.66
CA PHE A 810 -0.56 16.25 35.55
C PHE A 810 -1.27 15.40 36.62
N ALA A 811 -2.33 15.93 37.26
CA ALA A 811 -3.11 15.18 38.24
C ALA A 811 -3.78 13.95 37.62
N ILE A 812 -4.32 14.06 36.41
CA ILE A 812 -4.93 12.98 35.66
C ILE A 812 -3.92 11.91 35.29
N SER A 813 -2.77 12.29 34.74
CA SER A 813 -1.66 11.39 34.42
C SER A 813 -1.13 10.64 35.65
N PHE A 814 -1.10 11.32 36.79
CA PHE A 814 -0.69 10.70 38.06
C PHE A 814 -1.71 9.68 38.58
N VAL A 815 -2.99 9.92 38.35
CA VAL A 815 -4.06 8.95 38.63
C VAL A 815 -3.93 7.71 37.76
N GLU A 816 -3.69 7.87 36.45
CA GLU A 816 -3.42 6.78 35.52
C GLU A 816 -2.25 5.92 36.01
N LEU A 817 -1.11 6.56 36.28
CA LEU A 817 0.09 5.90 36.82
C LEU A 817 -0.20 5.10 38.08
N GLY A 818 -0.94 5.66 39.02
CA GLY A 818 -1.32 5.03 40.28
C GLY A 818 -2.18 3.77 40.06
N VAL A 819 -3.21 3.88 39.21
CA VAL A 819 -4.13 2.77 38.92
C VAL A 819 -3.42 1.64 38.18
N LEU A 820 -2.62 1.93 37.16
CA LEU A 820 -1.83 0.93 36.43
C LEU A 820 -0.83 0.21 37.34
N THR A 821 -0.18 0.94 38.25
CA THR A 821 0.73 0.35 39.26
C THR A 821 -0.01 -0.57 40.22
N LEU A 822 -1.21 -0.15 40.72
CA LEU A 822 -2.02 -0.95 41.62
C LEU A 822 -2.52 -2.26 40.99
N LEU A 823 -2.82 -2.25 39.68
CA LEU A 823 -3.20 -3.48 38.97
C LEU A 823 -2.05 -4.49 38.92
N LEU A 824 -0.82 -4.06 38.65
CA LEU A 824 0.35 -4.95 38.62
C LEU A 824 0.87 -5.36 40.00
N ILE A 825 0.45 -4.70 41.09
CA ILE A 825 0.89 -5.07 42.44
C ILE A 825 0.44 -6.49 42.86
N VAL A 826 -0.64 -6.99 42.26
CA VAL A 826 -1.18 -8.32 42.57
C VAL A 826 -0.23 -9.43 42.12
N PRO A 827 0.18 -9.50 40.82
CA PRO A 827 1.17 -10.47 40.38
C PRO A 827 2.53 -10.27 41.04
N VAL A 828 2.94 -9.02 41.34
CA VAL A 828 4.18 -8.72 42.07
C VAL A 828 4.16 -9.31 43.49
N LYS A 829 3.04 -9.17 44.20
CA LYS A 829 2.88 -9.77 45.54
C LYS A 829 2.90 -11.31 45.50
N ALA A 830 2.28 -11.91 44.48
CA ALA A 830 2.29 -13.35 44.34
C ALA A 830 3.70 -13.89 44.06
N ILE A 831 4.44 -13.25 43.14
CA ILE A 831 5.84 -13.60 42.89
C ILE A 831 6.71 -13.42 44.13
N TRP A 832 6.50 -12.35 44.91
CA TRP A 832 7.24 -12.10 46.15
C TRP A 832 7.02 -13.18 47.20
N ARG A 833 5.76 -13.63 47.38
CA ARG A 833 5.40 -14.69 48.34
C ARG A 833 5.91 -16.06 47.95
N ALA A 834 5.99 -16.34 46.66
CA ALA A 834 6.40 -17.65 46.13
C ALA A 834 7.89 -17.94 46.25
N ASN A 835 8.70 -16.93 46.61
CA ASN A 835 10.15 -17.09 46.75
C ASN A 835 10.56 -17.35 48.21
N ASP A 836 11.49 -18.27 48.38
CA ASP A 836 12.02 -18.68 49.72
C ASP A 836 12.71 -17.50 50.45
N PRO A 837 12.62 -17.40 51.79
CA PRO A 837 13.32 -16.41 52.63
C PRO A 837 14.83 -16.36 52.42
N ALA A 838 15.49 -17.45 52.05
CA ALA A 838 16.93 -17.48 51.74
C ALA A 838 17.26 -16.74 50.44
N THR A 839 16.45 -16.91 49.40
CA THR A 839 16.53 -16.18 48.12
C THR A 839 16.26 -14.69 48.32
N LEU A 840 15.31 -14.35 49.19
CA LEU A 840 15.01 -12.98 49.61
C LEU A 840 16.13 -12.30 50.38
N ALA A 841 16.89 -13.07 51.21
CA ALA A 841 18.05 -12.52 51.95
C ALA A 841 19.19 -12.08 51.01
N VAL A 842 19.46 -12.85 49.97
CA VAL A 842 20.44 -12.50 48.93
C VAL A 842 20.00 -11.23 48.15
N GLN A 843 18.70 -11.03 47.95
CA GLN A 843 18.17 -9.83 47.34
C GLN A 843 18.15 -8.64 48.30
N ARG A 844 17.98 -8.82 49.59
CA ARG A 844 18.11 -7.74 50.56
C ARG A 844 19.49 -7.10 50.56
N GLN A 845 20.55 -7.83 50.28
CA GLN A 845 21.89 -7.27 50.06
C GLN A 845 22.03 -6.48 48.75
N ASN A 846 21.15 -6.72 47.78
CA ASN A 846 21.12 -6.00 46.48
C ASN A 846 20.02 -4.94 46.39
N THR A 847 19.30 -4.63 47.46
CA THR A 847 18.14 -3.74 47.49
C THR A 847 18.49 -2.25 47.27
N VAL A 848 19.74 -1.88 47.47
CA VAL A 848 20.23 -0.51 47.27
C VAL A 848 21.36 -0.52 46.24
N SER A 849 21.06 -0.84 44.94
CA SER A 849 22.03 -0.64 43.90
C SER A 849 22.11 0.84 43.54
N VAL A 850 23.29 1.30 43.14
CA VAL A 850 23.52 2.66 42.63
C VAL A 850 22.49 3.03 41.56
N GLY A 851 22.10 2.11 40.69
CA GLY A 851 21.10 2.32 39.65
C GLY A 851 19.67 2.58 40.17
N LYS A 852 19.28 2.01 41.32
CA LYS A 852 17.97 2.29 41.93
C LYS A 852 17.95 3.66 42.60
N ILE A 853 19.07 4.06 43.25
CA ILE A 853 19.24 5.41 43.79
C ILE A 853 19.23 6.44 42.66
N LEU A 854 19.95 6.18 41.59
CA LEU A 854 20.01 7.07 40.42
C LEU A 854 18.61 7.24 39.78
N ALA A 855 17.86 6.15 39.62
CA ALA A 855 16.49 6.21 39.08
C ALA A 855 15.54 7.02 39.96
N ILE A 856 15.64 6.88 41.32
CA ILE A 856 14.86 7.67 42.26
C ILE A 856 15.26 9.15 42.22
N VAL A 857 16.57 9.44 42.21
CA VAL A 857 17.07 10.81 42.16
C VAL A 857 16.64 11.49 40.85
N LEU A 858 16.79 10.84 39.72
CA LEU A 858 16.34 11.35 38.41
C LEU A 858 14.83 11.58 38.39
N GLY A 859 14.02 10.63 38.89
CA GLY A 859 12.57 10.80 39.03
C GLY A 859 12.16 11.96 39.91
N LEU A 860 12.85 12.15 41.05
CA LEU A 860 12.60 13.31 41.94
C LEU A 860 13.00 14.62 41.30
N MET A 861 14.08 14.66 40.52
CA MET A 861 14.48 15.86 39.76
C MET A 861 13.45 16.21 38.69
N THR A 862 12.97 15.24 37.91
CA THR A 862 11.90 15.45 36.93
C THR A 862 10.62 15.99 37.60
N PHE A 863 10.25 15.40 38.74
CA PHE A 863 9.10 15.83 39.50
C PHE A 863 9.26 17.28 40.03
N ALA A 864 10.47 17.65 40.46
CA ALA A 864 10.76 19.03 40.88
C ALA A 864 10.65 20.02 39.73
N ILE A 865 11.16 19.68 38.54
CA ILE A 865 11.08 20.52 37.34
C ILE A 865 9.62 20.78 36.96
N ILE A 866 8.78 19.74 36.87
CA ILE A 866 7.34 19.88 36.57
C ILE A 866 6.63 20.77 37.61
N ILE A 867 7.00 20.66 38.89
CA ILE A 867 6.45 21.53 39.94
C ILE A 867 6.90 22.99 39.77
N PHE A 868 8.17 23.22 39.46
CA PHE A 868 8.71 24.57 39.29
C PHE A 868 8.14 25.27 38.05
N GLU A 869 7.97 24.52 36.95
CA GLU A 869 7.30 25.00 35.74
C GLU A 869 5.81 25.32 36.00
N GLY A 870 5.06 24.44 36.67
CA GLY A 870 3.69 24.68 37.05
C GLY A 870 3.47 25.78 38.06
N LEU A 871 4.51 26.20 38.79
CA LEU A 871 4.48 27.34 39.73
C LEU A 871 4.90 28.66 39.05
N GLY A 872 5.28 28.64 37.79
CA GLY A 872 5.84 29.82 37.12
C GLY A 872 7.17 30.28 37.71
N TRP A 873 7.95 29.39 38.32
CA TRP A 873 9.28 29.72 38.90
C TRP A 873 10.42 29.47 37.93
N LEU A 874 10.09 28.98 36.76
CA LEU A 874 11.01 28.75 35.65
C LEU A 874 10.72 29.71 34.46
N ASP A 875 9.74 30.62 34.60
CA ASP A 875 9.45 31.70 33.65
C ASP A 875 10.40 32.91 33.86
#